data_f683af3c6ec3c9dc935a8c3b49d31326
#
_entry.id   f683af3c6ec3c9dc935a8c3b49d31326
#
_cell.length_a   1.000
_cell.length_b   1.000
_cell.length_c   1.000
_cell.angle_alpha   90.00
_cell.angle_beta   90.00
_cell.angle_gamma   90.00
#
_symmetry.space_group_name_H-M   'P 1'
#
loop_
_entity.id
_entity.type
_entity.pdbx_description
1 polymer ?
#
loop_
_entity_poly.entity_id
_entity_poly.type
_entity_poly.pdbx_seq_one_letter_code
_entity_poly.pdbx_strand_id
1 'polypeptide(L)'
;MYNKSMRRSRLARTILAGTLGAVLAVTSAVTALADEIIVEDAAPAAEDEGIIEASSDASGVAKDDQPTAATHVSVHDPSIVRSNEDGTCYVLGSHTASAKSSDLIQWTQINFDYGNPENTPFYGNLQETFQVPFRWAGYNDGDCVGGYAIWAPDVIWNPYYEWEDGSTGAYMLYCCTSSTWRRSCISYLVSKTIDGTYTYVDTIVYSGFTKTGDPDGNSSRNTKWDNDYLNLTALIEKGSEGGGIDEISDSWFDAAGGWNNLYAPNAIDPNLFFDADGEKLYMSYGSWSGGLFLLELDRTTGEAIYPGVDSTDEVSGNFVDRYFGVHLAGGNHQSGEAPYIQYDPETGYYYLYETYGGLTAEGGYNMRLFRSENPTGPYVDAAGRNASENGENNDNYGIKLIGNYSFYNQLGKRAAGHNSALIDEDGSRYLVYHQRFDVDPQLEAHEVRVHQQFLNEDNWPVAAVYEYRGEQPENYTDDEVVGSYEFINHGTKTSGEMLDTQMLTLNADGTVSGAATGTWMKADSGKGYDYVTFEMNDVVYRGYFFRQHKENSDTTPVMTFAAAGNDNTCIWGSMIDMDDEEMLANMAAISIGQTIPSATRENLELPTSVMGADVTWSSSDESVIAADGTVTPAEGEDARAKLTATITYGSTTVESTYKVTVRQNAYLICGYDFENVAEDGTVSAVGGSTLSEAAMLVGSAAVTTDETRGNVLSITNEEGAQNVNYLKLPADTFSGIKPAGYSVAMWVNIGADTFEHSALFEADADNAYPLTRIGANLIARINANAYSDVQGALLSTNGGRDTWEHVVYTVDPQGIKVYLNGELVGEETKDLTDCFRKNKTGISQAKDVMVGSGAIWGDEDVRSAQFDDVKVYFGALTATEVKELYEDCY
;
A
#
# COMPACT_ATOMS: atom_id res chain seq x y z
N MET A 1 -35.52 -15.50 28.92
CA MET A 1 -35.13 -14.80 27.70
C MET A 1 -33.64 -14.98 27.51
N TYR A 2 -33.21 -16.17 27.27
CA TYR A 2 -31.84 -16.54 26.97
C TYR A 2 -31.92 -17.68 25.98
N ASN A 3 -31.82 -17.37 24.66
CA ASN A 3 -31.62 -18.41 23.60
C ASN A 3 -31.89 -17.85 22.18
N LYS A 4 -31.32 -16.71 21.82
CA LYS A 4 -31.38 -16.27 20.41
C LYS A 4 -30.06 -15.65 19.85
N SER A 5 -28.99 -15.52 20.64
CA SER A 5 -27.73 -14.94 20.18
C SER A 5 -26.70 -15.95 19.62
N MET A 6 -26.88 -17.25 19.86
CA MET A 6 -25.90 -18.25 19.42
C MET A 6 -26.10 -18.84 18.00
N ARG A 7 -27.11 -18.39 17.26
CA ARG A 7 -27.33 -18.90 15.87
C ARG A 7 -26.81 -18.02 14.76
N ARG A 8 -26.41 -16.78 15.05
CA ARG A 8 -25.85 -15.87 14.01
C ARG A 8 -24.35 -16.00 13.85
N SER A 9 -23.60 -16.42 14.86
CA SER A 9 -22.14 -16.59 14.78
C SER A 9 -21.67 -17.82 13.98
N ARG A 10 -22.54 -18.82 13.74
CA ARG A 10 -22.17 -19.99 12.95
C ARG A 10 -22.29 -19.83 11.44
N LEU A 11 -23.06 -18.83 10.95
CA LEU A 11 -23.24 -18.63 9.52
C LEU A 11 -22.09 -17.77 8.93
N ALA A 12 -21.58 -16.81 9.68
CA ALA A 12 -20.43 -16.01 9.28
C ALA A 12 -19.11 -16.82 9.22
N ARG A 13 -18.97 -17.83 10.10
CA ARG A 13 -17.79 -18.72 10.11
C ARG A 13 -17.74 -19.68 8.93
N THR A 14 -18.88 -20.03 8.33
CA THR A 14 -18.94 -20.96 7.18
C THR A 14 -18.62 -20.28 5.85
N ILE A 15 -18.73 -18.95 5.77
CA ILE A 15 -18.43 -18.18 4.56
C ILE A 15 -16.92 -17.86 4.49
N LEU A 16 -16.27 -17.59 5.62
CA LEU A 16 -14.83 -17.31 5.66
C LEU A 16 -13.98 -18.56 5.41
N ALA A 17 -14.42 -19.73 5.93
CA ALA A 17 -13.75 -21.02 5.67
C ALA A 17 -13.92 -21.50 4.21
N GLY A 18 -14.96 -21.04 3.50
CA GLY A 18 -15.19 -21.38 2.09
C GLY A 18 -14.31 -20.58 1.14
N THR A 19 -13.91 -19.38 1.50
CA THR A 19 -13.04 -18.53 0.67
C THR A 19 -11.56 -18.86 0.82
N LEU A 20 -11.07 -19.20 2.01
CA LEU A 20 -9.68 -19.67 2.17
C LEU A 20 -9.44 -21.06 1.57
N GLY A 21 -10.42 -21.97 1.65
CA GLY A 21 -10.32 -23.30 1.03
C GLY A 21 -10.36 -23.28 -0.51
N ALA A 22 -10.94 -22.25 -1.11
CA ALA A 22 -10.97 -22.05 -2.57
C ALA A 22 -9.65 -21.46 -3.09
N VAL A 23 -8.95 -20.64 -2.32
CA VAL A 23 -7.66 -20.05 -2.69
C VAL A 23 -6.55 -21.12 -2.71
N LEU A 24 -6.59 -22.08 -1.77
CA LEU A 24 -5.62 -23.20 -1.73
C LEU A 24 -5.85 -24.26 -2.82
N ALA A 25 -7.07 -24.36 -3.38
CA ALA A 25 -7.38 -25.32 -4.44
C ALA A 25 -7.09 -24.75 -5.86
N VAL A 26 -6.96 -23.42 -6.01
CA VAL A 26 -6.70 -22.76 -7.29
C VAL A 26 -5.20 -22.71 -7.60
N THR A 27 -4.33 -22.65 -6.59
CA THR A 27 -2.87 -22.68 -6.80
C THR A 27 -2.36 -24.00 -7.42
N SER A 28 -3.06 -25.13 -7.18
CA SER A 28 -2.70 -26.40 -7.79
C SER A 28 -3.22 -26.58 -9.24
N ALA A 29 -4.13 -25.72 -9.70
CA ALA A 29 -4.72 -25.83 -11.04
C ALA A 29 -4.09 -24.88 -12.06
N VAL A 30 -3.41 -23.83 -11.61
CA VAL A 30 -2.83 -22.81 -12.51
C VAL A 30 -1.48 -23.24 -13.10
N THR A 31 -0.71 -24.06 -12.39
CA THR A 31 0.51 -24.67 -12.94
C THR A 31 0.25 -25.65 -14.11
N ALA A 32 -1.00 -26.12 -14.27
CA ALA A 32 -1.37 -26.98 -15.42
C ALA A 32 -1.87 -26.20 -16.64
N LEU A 33 -2.11 -24.88 -16.51
CA LEU A 33 -2.62 -24.01 -17.59
C LEU A 33 -1.53 -23.15 -18.25
N ALA A 34 -0.39 -22.97 -17.60
CA ALA A 34 0.75 -22.23 -18.14
C ALA A 34 1.51 -23.04 -19.20
N ASP A 35 1.39 -24.38 -19.20
CA ASP A 35 2.03 -25.27 -20.19
C ASP A 35 1.21 -25.48 -21.49
N GLU A 36 0.02 -24.88 -21.64
CA GLU A 36 -0.84 -25.07 -22.82
C GLU A 36 -0.90 -23.89 -23.81
N ILE A 37 -0.08 -22.88 -23.65
CA ILE A 37 0.05 -21.79 -24.63
C ILE A 37 1.48 -21.79 -25.19
N ILE A 38 1.85 -22.83 -25.89
CA ILE A 38 2.96 -22.80 -26.85
C ILE A 38 2.63 -23.62 -28.11
N VAL A 39 2.42 -22.86 -29.19
CA VAL A 39 2.88 -23.08 -30.56
C VAL A 39 2.33 -24.24 -31.39
N GLU A 40 1.65 -23.91 -32.46
CA GLU A 40 1.57 -24.76 -33.64
C GLU A 40 2.77 -24.54 -34.58
N ASP A 41 3.34 -25.66 -34.98
CA ASP A 41 4.45 -25.83 -35.86
C ASP A 41 4.26 -25.28 -37.29
N ALA A 42 5.33 -24.78 -37.86
CA ALA A 42 5.55 -24.82 -39.29
C ALA A 42 6.87 -25.56 -39.62
N ALA A 43 6.75 -26.62 -40.42
CA ALA A 43 7.79 -27.54 -40.81
C ALA A 43 8.71 -27.03 -41.96
N PRO A 44 9.82 -27.70 -42.26
CA PRO A 44 11.05 -27.13 -42.81
C PRO A 44 11.17 -27.19 -44.34
N ALA A 45 12.03 -26.34 -44.88
CA ALA A 45 12.52 -26.50 -46.25
C ALA A 45 14.02 -26.27 -46.36
N ALA A 46 14.65 -27.37 -46.71
CA ALA A 46 15.82 -27.66 -47.56
C ALA A 46 17.01 -26.67 -47.72
N GLU A 47 18.14 -27.32 -47.61
CA GLU A 47 19.53 -26.96 -47.90
C GLU A 47 19.77 -26.31 -49.28
N ASP A 48 20.74 -25.37 -49.36
CA ASP A 48 21.80 -25.50 -50.39
C ASP A 48 23.06 -24.70 -50.03
N GLU A 49 24.20 -25.24 -50.44
CA GLU A 49 25.56 -24.85 -50.12
C GLU A 49 26.04 -23.63 -50.95
N GLY A 50 26.97 -22.85 -50.36
CA GLY A 50 27.71 -21.84 -51.12
C GLY A 50 28.83 -21.19 -50.30
N ILE A 51 30.02 -21.78 -50.31
CA ILE A 51 31.26 -21.23 -49.77
C ILE A 51 31.74 -20.05 -50.57
N ILE A 52 32.01 -18.89 -49.93
CA ILE A 52 33.03 -17.93 -50.38
C ILE A 52 33.80 -17.41 -49.18
N GLU A 53 35.11 -17.70 -49.22
CA GLU A 53 36.07 -17.06 -48.33
C GLU A 53 36.41 -15.63 -48.77
N ALA A 54 36.71 -14.82 -47.80
CA ALA A 54 37.81 -13.84 -47.61
C ALA A 54 37.32 -12.44 -47.32
N SER A 55 37.68 -11.87 -46.25
CA SER A 55 38.87 -11.15 -45.94
C SER A 55 38.65 -10.29 -44.70
N SER A 56 39.61 -10.35 -43.81
CA SER A 56 39.81 -9.52 -42.65
C SER A 56 39.75 -8.04 -42.98
N ASP A 57 39.03 -7.25 -42.18
CA ASP A 57 39.58 -6.15 -41.38
C ASP A 57 38.56 -5.49 -40.47
N ALA A 58 39.01 -5.40 -39.24
CA ALA A 58 38.73 -4.34 -38.25
C ALA A 58 37.33 -4.19 -37.64
N SER A 59 37.35 -4.49 -36.35
CA SER A 59 36.69 -3.79 -35.25
C SER A 59 35.18 -3.66 -35.29
N GLY A 60 34.58 -4.37 -34.40
CA GLY A 60 33.18 -4.29 -34.00
C GLY A 60 32.73 -5.67 -33.62
N VAL A 61 33.10 -6.13 -32.45
CA VAL A 61 32.52 -7.33 -31.85
C VAL A 61 31.07 -7.00 -31.56
N ALA A 62 30.18 -7.34 -32.51
CA ALA A 62 28.81 -7.60 -32.14
C ALA A 62 28.87 -8.87 -31.31
N LYS A 63 28.90 -8.71 -29.99
CA LYS A 63 28.49 -9.78 -29.11
C LYS A 63 27.06 -10.12 -29.47
N ASP A 64 26.85 -11.37 -29.74
CA ASP A 64 25.52 -11.97 -29.91
C ASP A 64 24.91 -12.02 -28.50
N ASP A 65 24.53 -10.86 -27.95
CA ASP A 65 23.98 -10.71 -26.61
C ASP A 65 22.47 -10.98 -26.65
N GLN A 66 22.11 -12.24 -26.90
CA GLN A 66 20.78 -12.69 -26.58
C GLN A 66 20.67 -12.77 -25.04
N PRO A 67 19.62 -12.19 -24.42
CA PRO A 67 19.46 -12.28 -22.98
C PRO A 67 19.30 -13.73 -22.56
N THR A 68 19.83 -14.09 -21.40
CA THR A 68 19.57 -15.41 -20.82
C THR A 68 18.06 -15.52 -20.54
N ALA A 69 17.42 -16.55 -21.06
CA ALA A 69 16.00 -16.78 -20.81
C ALA A 69 15.78 -17.05 -19.33
N ALA A 70 14.98 -16.21 -18.66
CA ALA A 70 14.63 -16.41 -17.27
C ALA A 70 13.65 -17.57 -17.08
N THR A 71 13.81 -18.32 -16.01
CA THR A 71 12.80 -19.26 -15.52
C THR A 71 12.37 -18.82 -14.12
N HIS A 72 11.07 -18.69 -13.91
CA HIS A 72 10.53 -18.19 -12.64
C HIS A 72 10.05 -19.33 -11.75
N VAL A 73 10.02 -19.06 -10.46
CA VAL A 73 9.56 -19.99 -9.42
C VAL A 73 8.66 -19.25 -8.45
N SER A 74 7.76 -20.00 -7.82
CA SER A 74 6.83 -19.44 -6.83
C SER A 74 7.38 -19.67 -5.43
N VAL A 75 7.97 -18.64 -4.84
CA VAL A 75 8.40 -18.59 -3.44
C VAL A 75 7.96 -17.27 -2.86
N HIS A 76 7.08 -17.30 -1.86
CA HIS A 76 6.63 -16.12 -1.11
C HIS A 76 7.65 -15.83 -0.01
N ASP A 77 7.94 -14.55 0.25
CA ASP A 77 8.90 -14.11 1.27
C ASP A 77 10.30 -14.71 1.06
N PRO A 78 10.93 -14.51 -0.12
CA PRO A 78 12.17 -15.21 -0.48
C PRO A 78 13.37 -14.65 0.31
N SER A 79 13.99 -15.49 1.15
CA SER A 79 15.31 -15.24 1.70
C SER A 79 16.36 -15.91 0.84
N ILE A 80 17.33 -15.13 0.34
CA ILE A 80 18.41 -15.63 -0.50
C ILE A 80 19.65 -15.97 0.31
N VAL A 81 20.25 -17.11 0.01
CA VAL A 81 21.52 -17.52 0.57
C VAL A 81 22.38 -18.21 -0.50
N ARG A 82 23.68 -17.90 -0.53
CA ARG A 82 24.62 -18.53 -1.43
C ARG A 82 25.32 -19.70 -0.73
N SER A 83 25.41 -20.84 -1.42
CA SER A 83 26.19 -21.99 -1.00
C SER A 83 27.70 -21.66 -0.97
N ASN A 84 28.33 -21.88 0.16
CA ASN A 84 29.77 -21.74 0.29
C ASN A 84 30.57 -22.94 -0.29
N GLU A 85 29.86 -23.98 -0.78
CA GLU A 85 30.49 -25.17 -1.36
C GLU A 85 30.68 -25.03 -2.87
N ASP A 86 29.64 -24.52 -3.57
CA ASP A 86 29.60 -24.48 -5.03
C ASP A 86 29.10 -23.17 -5.63
N GLY A 87 28.74 -22.18 -4.79
CA GLY A 87 28.25 -20.89 -5.22
C GLY A 87 26.79 -20.88 -5.68
N THR A 88 26.05 -21.98 -5.61
CA THR A 88 24.63 -22.05 -5.94
C THR A 88 23.82 -21.19 -4.98
N CYS A 89 22.94 -20.34 -5.51
CA CYS A 89 21.99 -19.57 -4.72
C CYS A 89 20.73 -20.37 -4.42
N TYR A 90 20.26 -20.29 -3.20
CA TYR A 90 18.99 -20.86 -2.75
C TYR A 90 18.07 -19.74 -2.27
N VAL A 91 16.79 -19.87 -2.54
CA VAL A 91 15.74 -19.07 -1.89
C VAL A 91 14.84 -20.00 -1.09
N LEU A 92 14.62 -19.64 0.17
CA LEU A 92 13.68 -20.29 1.06
C LEU A 92 12.61 -19.27 1.43
N GLY A 93 11.35 -19.70 1.51
CA GLY A 93 10.25 -18.77 1.79
C GLY A 93 9.13 -19.41 2.60
N SER A 94 8.09 -18.64 2.78
CA SER A 94 6.87 -19.05 3.48
C SER A 94 6.29 -20.34 2.95
N HIS A 95 5.59 -21.06 3.82
CA HIS A 95 4.97 -22.37 3.52
C HIS A 95 5.96 -23.44 3.10
N THR A 96 7.24 -23.32 3.50
CA THR A 96 8.35 -24.20 3.14
C THR A 96 8.70 -24.20 1.64
N ALA A 97 8.18 -23.22 0.89
CA ALA A 97 8.55 -23.04 -0.51
C ALA A 97 10.06 -22.79 -0.65
N SER A 98 10.64 -23.31 -1.70
CA SER A 98 12.10 -23.17 -1.93
C SER A 98 12.49 -23.43 -3.37
N ALA A 99 13.56 -22.77 -3.81
CA ALA A 99 14.13 -22.94 -5.14
C ALA A 99 15.64 -22.69 -5.12
N LYS A 100 16.31 -22.96 -6.26
CA LYS A 100 17.73 -22.69 -6.44
C LYS A 100 18.08 -22.23 -7.83
N SER A 101 19.17 -21.48 -7.94
CA SER A 101 19.75 -21.01 -9.20
C SER A 101 21.26 -20.93 -9.11
N SER A 102 21.96 -21.17 -10.22
CA SER A 102 23.42 -20.97 -10.32
C SER A 102 23.80 -19.59 -10.88
N ASP A 103 22.82 -18.82 -11.39
CA ASP A 103 23.06 -17.59 -12.13
C ASP A 103 22.09 -16.44 -11.79
N LEU A 104 21.18 -16.67 -10.83
CA LEU A 104 20.11 -15.74 -10.43
C LEU A 104 19.05 -15.48 -11.51
N ILE A 105 19.09 -16.18 -12.64
CA ILE A 105 18.24 -16.01 -13.81
C ILE A 105 17.40 -17.25 -14.04
N GLN A 106 18.04 -18.41 -14.03
CA GLN A 106 17.38 -19.70 -14.24
C GLN A 106 17.15 -20.39 -12.90
N TRP A 107 15.91 -20.35 -12.45
CA TRP A 107 15.50 -20.93 -11.18
C TRP A 107 14.89 -22.32 -11.35
N THR A 108 15.15 -23.18 -10.38
CA THR A 108 14.55 -24.51 -10.29
C THR A 108 13.82 -24.65 -8.95
N GLN A 109 12.53 -24.90 -9.00
CA GLN A 109 11.71 -25.14 -7.80
C GLN A 109 12.16 -26.41 -7.09
N ILE A 110 12.36 -26.35 -5.77
CA ILE A 110 12.67 -27.49 -4.92
C ILE A 110 11.41 -27.98 -4.23
N ASN A 111 10.66 -27.06 -3.66
CA ASN A 111 9.41 -27.33 -2.96
C ASN A 111 8.41 -26.17 -3.16
N PHE A 112 7.12 -26.46 -3.26
CA PHE A 112 6.07 -25.45 -3.43
C PHE A 112 5.38 -25.06 -2.12
N ASP A 113 5.10 -26.07 -1.26
CA ASP A 113 4.28 -25.89 -0.07
C ASP A 113 4.37 -27.08 0.90
N TYR A 114 3.39 -27.21 1.75
CA TYR A 114 3.22 -28.31 2.73
C TYR A 114 2.70 -29.64 2.14
N GLY A 115 2.77 -29.85 0.83
CA GLY A 115 2.15 -31.02 0.16
C GLY A 115 2.63 -32.37 0.69
N ASN A 116 3.84 -32.43 1.30
CA ASN A 116 4.37 -33.61 1.97
C ASN A 116 4.94 -33.27 3.35
N PRO A 117 4.10 -32.97 4.36
CA PRO A 117 4.57 -32.47 5.65
C PRO A 117 5.36 -33.48 6.47
N GLU A 118 5.33 -34.78 6.13
CA GLU A 118 6.10 -35.83 6.80
C GLU A 118 7.57 -35.90 6.28
N ASN A 119 7.84 -35.29 5.13
CA ASN A 119 9.18 -35.28 4.50
C ASN A 119 9.37 -34.04 3.63
N THR A 120 9.41 -32.88 4.26
CA THR A 120 9.61 -31.58 3.59
C THR A 120 11.10 -31.33 3.36
N PRO A 121 11.54 -30.87 2.17
CA PRO A 121 12.92 -30.43 1.98
C PRO A 121 13.33 -29.40 3.03
N PHE A 122 14.57 -29.45 3.50
CA PHE A 122 15.18 -28.65 4.56
C PHE A 122 14.62 -28.91 5.97
N TYR A 123 13.31 -29.10 6.14
CA TYR A 123 12.64 -29.15 7.44
C TYR A 123 12.33 -30.60 7.93
N GLY A 124 12.40 -31.57 7.04
CA GLY A 124 12.05 -32.95 7.37
C GLY A 124 10.56 -33.13 7.72
N ASN A 125 10.28 -33.85 8.81
CA ASN A 125 8.90 -34.03 9.31
C ASN A 125 8.49 -32.82 10.14
N LEU A 126 7.56 -31.99 9.63
CA LEU A 126 7.18 -30.71 10.25
C LEU A 126 6.64 -30.88 11.69
N GLN A 127 5.89 -31.96 11.97
CA GLN A 127 5.34 -32.18 13.31
C GLN A 127 6.41 -32.55 14.33
N GLU A 128 7.47 -33.22 13.88
CA GLU A 128 8.60 -33.59 14.73
C GLU A 128 9.54 -32.41 14.91
N THR A 129 9.89 -31.73 13.82
CA THR A 129 10.82 -30.60 13.81
C THR A 129 10.27 -29.42 14.60
N PHE A 130 9.01 -29.08 14.41
CA PHE A 130 8.37 -27.94 15.05
C PHE A 130 7.47 -28.32 16.25
N GLN A 131 7.74 -29.43 16.90
CA GLN A 131 6.94 -29.90 18.05
C GLN A 131 6.82 -28.83 19.16
N VAL A 132 7.91 -28.10 19.44
CA VAL A 132 7.95 -27.09 20.52
C VAL A 132 7.16 -25.84 20.09
N PRO A 133 7.45 -25.17 18.97
CA PRO A 133 6.74 -23.96 18.56
C PRO A 133 5.25 -24.21 18.29
N PHE A 134 4.87 -25.38 17.77
CA PHE A 134 3.46 -25.72 17.56
C PHE A 134 2.64 -25.86 18.84
N ARG A 135 3.28 -26.10 19.99
CA ARG A 135 2.56 -26.09 21.29
C ARG A 135 2.02 -24.68 21.58
N TRP A 136 2.70 -23.64 21.12
CA TRP A 136 2.28 -22.26 21.24
C TRP A 136 1.39 -21.82 20.09
N ALA A 137 1.89 -21.84 18.87
CA ALA A 137 1.18 -21.33 17.69
C ALA A 137 0.02 -22.23 17.24
N GLY A 138 0.13 -23.55 17.38
CA GLY A 138 -0.79 -24.53 16.79
C GLY A 138 -0.29 -25.05 15.45
N TYR A 139 -0.89 -26.13 14.96
CA TYR A 139 -0.67 -26.65 13.62
C TYR A 139 -1.88 -27.49 13.18
N ASN A 140 -2.38 -27.27 11.97
CA ASN A 140 -3.46 -28.04 11.34
C ASN A 140 -4.59 -28.44 12.32
N ASP A 141 -4.91 -27.59 13.26
CA ASP A 141 -5.93 -27.72 14.29
C ASP A 141 -6.81 -26.45 14.36
N GLY A 142 -7.68 -26.34 15.34
CA GLY A 142 -8.60 -25.20 15.50
C GLY A 142 -7.89 -23.88 15.87
N ASP A 143 -6.66 -23.95 16.33
CA ASP A 143 -5.86 -22.79 16.70
C ASP A 143 -5.03 -22.25 15.52
N CYS A 144 -4.68 -23.12 14.55
CA CYS A 144 -3.99 -22.74 13.32
C CYS A 144 -4.90 -22.96 12.11
N VAL A 145 -5.72 -21.98 11.79
CA VAL A 145 -6.67 -22.06 10.67
C VAL A 145 -5.91 -22.12 9.35
N GLY A 146 -6.18 -23.17 8.55
CA GLY A 146 -5.49 -23.41 7.28
C GLY A 146 -4.29 -24.36 7.38
N GLY A 147 -3.90 -24.78 8.57
CA GLY A 147 -2.78 -25.70 8.83
C GLY A 147 -1.40 -25.01 8.74
N TYR A 148 -0.38 -25.65 9.21
CA TYR A 148 1.05 -25.29 9.20
C TYR A 148 1.40 -23.86 8.77
N ALA A 149 1.40 -22.91 9.70
CA ALA A 149 1.81 -21.55 9.39
C ALA A 149 3.30 -21.35 9.74
N ILE A 150 4.18 -21.89 8.91
CA ILE A 150 5.62 -21.68 8.96
C ILE A 150 5.94 -20.63 7.89
N TRP A 151 6.39 -19.42 8.31
CA TRP A 151 6.49 -18.28 7.42
C TRP A 151 7.86 -17.63 7.48
N ALA A 152 8.15 -16.85 6.43
CA ALA A 152 9.25 -15.91 6.29
C ALA A 152 10.56 -16.40 6.94
N PRO A 153 11.18 -17.49 6.44
CA PRO A 153 12.48 -17.91 6.94
C PRO A 153 13.56 -16.96 6.48
N ASP A 154 14.63 -16.85 7.27
CA ASP A 154 15.90 -16.33 6.80
C ASP A 154 17.03 -17.33 7.06
N VAL A 155 18.01 -17.36 6.18
CA VAL A 155 19.14 -18.30 6.24
C VAL A 155 20.46 -17.57 6.06
N ILE A 156 21.38 -17.80 7.00
CA ILE A 156 22.75 -17.28 6.92
C ILE A 156 23.78 -18.40 7.12
N TRP A 157 24.95 -18.29 6.45
CA TRP A 157 26.11 -19.06 6.83
C TRP A 157 26.79 -18.40 8.03
N ASN A 158 26.86 -19.13 9.14
CA ASN A 158 27.58 -18.70 10.33
C ASN A 158 28.83 -19.56 10.54
N PRO A 159 30.03 -19.04 10.29
CA PRO A 159 31.29 -19.80 10.44
C PRO A 159 31.67 -20.07 11.90
N TYR A 160 31.04 -19.42 12.87
CA TYR A 160 31.38 -19.48 14.29
C TYR A 160 30.53 -20.46 15.10
N TYR A 161 29.41 -20.94 14.52
CA TYR A 161 28.55 -21.89 15.22
C TYR A 161 29.31 -23.12 15.64
N GLU A 162 29.21 -23.53 16.92
CA GLU A 162 29.94 -24.64 17.50
C GLU A 162 29.06 -25.88 17.64
N TRP A 163 29.45 -26.98 16.96
CA TRP A 163 28.75 -28.26 17.09
C TRP A 163 29.27 -29.04 18.30
N GLU A 164 28.41 -29.93 18.86
CA GLU A 164 28.80 -30.82 19.97
C GLU A 164 30.07 -31.67 19.66
N ASP A 165 30.32 -31.96 18.40
CA ASP A 165 31.51 -32.70 17.97
C ASP A 165 32.78 -31.87 17.91
N GLY A 166 32.71 -30.59 18.25
CA GLY A 166 33.80 -29.64 18.24
C GLY A 166 34.11 -29.06 16.86
N SER A 167 33.34 -29.39 15.83
CA SER A 167 33.41 -28.69 14.53
C SER A 167 32.73 -27.35 14.58
N THR A 168 33.09 -26.43 13.68
CA THR A 168 32.47 -25.10 13.56
C THR A 168 31.86 -24.89 12.20
N GLY A 169 30.92 -23.95 12.12
CA GLY A 169 30.25 -23.52 10.90
C GLY A 169 28.91 -24.23 10.67
N ALA A 170 27.86 -23.46 10.48
CA ALA A 170 26.53 -23.95 10.15
C ALA A 170 25.77 -22.96 9.26
N TYR A 171 24.90 -23.47 8.41
CA TYR A 171 23.78 -22.72 7.91
C TYR A 171 22.73 -22.65 9.01
N MET A 172 22.34 -21.43 9.40
CA MET A 172 21.35 -21.17 10.43
C MET A 172 20.07 -20.67 9.75
N LEU A 173 18.98 -21.38 9.98
CA LEU A 173 17.66 -21.06 9.45
C LEU A 173 16.79 -20.59 10.60
N TYR A 174 16.33 -19.34 10.59
CA TYR A 174 15.36 -18.80 11.49
C TYR A 174 14.02 -18.66 10.77
N CYS A 175 12.94 -19.03 11.40
CA CYS A 175 11.61 -18.93 10.83
C CYS A 175 10.56 -18.73 11.93
N CYS A 176 9.40 -18.22 11.57
CA CYS A 176 8.32 -18.13 12.51
C CYS A 176 7.31 -19.26 12.33
N THR A 177 6.64 -19.62 13.43
CA THR A 177 5.36 -20.29 13.40
C THR A 177 4.29 -19.37 13.98
N SER A 178 3.11 -19.33 13.36
CA SER A 178 2.08 -18.35 13.71
C SER A 178 0.70 -18.96 13.80
N SER A 179 -0.17 -18.30 14.56
CA SER A 179 -1.63 -18.49 14.52
C SER A 179 -2.29 -17.20 14.08
N THR A 180 -3.60 -17.28 13.87
CA THR A 180 -4.42 -16.11 13.58
C THR A 180 -4.34 -15.12 14.71
N TRP A 181 -4.01 -13.99 14.80
CA TRP A 181 -3.98 -13.00 15.89
C TRP A 181 -2.65 -12.87 16.63
N ARG A 182 -1.54 -13.06 15.90
CA ARG A 182 -0.21 -12.69 16.38
C ARG A 182 0.32 -13.48 17.56
N ARG A 183 -0.30 -14.61 17.86
CA ARG A 183 0.30 -15.62 18.69
C ARG A 183 1.30 -16.39 17.86
N SER A 184 2.53 -15.90 17.89
CA SER A 184 3.62 -16.32 17.02
C SER A 184 4.87 -16.62 17.83
N CYS A 185 5.81 -17.30 17.24
CA CYS A 185 7.15 -17.45 17.81
C CYS A 185 8.21 -17.66 16.73
N ILE A 186 9.43 -17.24 17.01
CA ILE A 186 10.59 -17.42 16.14
C ILE A 186 11.46 -18.55 16.68
N SER A 187 11.73 -19.50 15.82
CA SER A 187 12.56 -20.68 16.10
C SER A 187 13.73 -20.73 15.14
N TYR A 188 14.81 -21.43 15.53
CA TYR A 188 15.92 -21.63 14.64
C TYR A 188 16.36 -23.09 14.54
N LEU A 189 16.90 -23.41 13.37
CA LEU A 189 17.37 -24.72 12.97
C LEU A 189 18.76 -24.56 12.35
N VAL A 190 19.57 -25.60 12.39
CA VAL A 190 20.94 -25.58 11.87
C VAL A 190 21.22 -26.78 10.99
N SER A 191 22.10 -26.59 9.99
CA SER A 191 22.61 -27.64 9.14
C SER A 191 24.07 -27.38 8.78
N LYS A 192 24.87 -28.44 8.57
CA LYS A 192 26.26 -28.34 8.08
C LYS A 192 26.32 -28.01 6.58
N THR A 193 25.30 -28.35 5.81
CA THR A 193 25.19 -28.08 4.37
C THR A 193 23.89 -27.35 4.08
N ILE A 194 23.89 -26.51 3.07
CA ILE A 194 22.70 -25.68 2.75
C ILE A 194 21.50 -26.54 2.35
N ASP A 195 21.71 -27.61 1.61
CA ASP A 195 20.67 -28.52 1.10
C ASP A 195 20.38 -29.71 2.05
N GLY A 196 20.97 -29.72 3.25
CA GLY A 196 20.74 -30.71 4.27
C GLY A 196 19.39 -30.55 4.96
N THR A 197 19.01 -31.59 5.73
CA THR A 197 17.89 -31.45 6.66
C THR A 197 18.38 -30.69 7.90
N TYR A 198 17.73 -29.58 8.18
CA TYR A 198 18.04 -28.74 9.33
C TYR A 198 17.51 -29.35 10.63
N THR A 199 18.29 -29.29 11.67
CA THR A 199 17.92 -29.74 12.98
C THR A 199 17.41 -28.58 13.83
N TYR A 200 16.21 -28.70 14.40
CA TYR A 200 15.67 -27.73 15.34
C TYR A 200 16.59 -27.62 16.58
N VAL A 201 16.84 -26.38 16.99
CA VAL A 201 17.62 -26.09 18.20
C VAL A 201 16.75 -25.50 19.29
N ASP A 202 16.14 -24.30 19.07
CA ASP A 202 15.33 -23.66 20.10
C ASP A 202 14.28 -22.69 19.49
N THR A 203 13.38 -22.22 20.36
CA THR A 203 12.41 -21.14 20.10
C THR A 203 12.71 -19.97 21.02
N ILE A 204 13.11 -18.85 20.45
CA ILE A 204 13.75 -17.76 21.18
C ILE A 204 12.85 -16.55 21.45
N VAL A 205 11.88 -16.23 20.59
CA VAL A 205 10.97 -15.10 20.79
C VAL A 205 9.54 -15.56 20.65
N TYR A 206 8.67 -15.09 21.53
CA TYR A 206 7.25 -15.35 21.54
C TYR A 206 6.44 -14.05 21.58
N SER A 207 5.30 -14.02 20.90
CA SER A 207 4.34 -12.90 20.92
C SER A 207 2.90 -13.39 21.11
N GLY A 208 2.00 -12.45 21.44
CA GLY A 208 0.56 -12.73 21.57
C GLY A 208 0.15 -13.37 22.88
N PHE A 209 1.01 -13.41 23.89
CA PHE A 209 0.64 -13.90 25.22
C PHE A 209 -0.15 -12.85 26.00
N THR A 210 -0.94 -13.28 26.99
CA THR A 210 -1.85 -12.44 27.76
C THR A 210 -1.52 -12.47 29.26
N LYS A 211 -2.00 -11.45 29.97
CA LYS A 211 -1.79 -11.32 31.42
C LYS A 211 -2.64 -12.30 32.23
N THR A 212 -3.86 -12.54 31.76
CA THR A 212 -4.88 -13.32 32.50
C THR A 212 -5.03 -14.76 32.05
N GLY A 213 -4.55 -15.12 30.88
CA GLY A 213 -4.67 -16.45 30.32
C GLY A 213 -6.01 -16.74 29.67
N ASP A 214 -6.86 -15.74 29.51
CA ASP A 214 -8.07 -15.87 28.71
C ASP A 214 -7.68 -16.12 27.24
N PRO A 215 -8.35 -17.05 26.54
CA PRO A 215 -8.11 -17.25 25.13
C PRO A 215 -8.28 -15.95 24.36
N ASP A 216 -7.45 -15.72 23.33
CA ASP A 216 -7.47 -14.55 22.46
C ASP A 216 -8.74 -14.42 21.58
N GLY A 217 -9.77 -15.18 21.88
CA GLY A 217 -11.04 -15.23 21.16
C GLY A 217 -11.03 -16.13 19.93
N ASN A 218 -9.87 -16.58 19.47
CA ASN A 218 -9.69 -17.40 18.27
C ASN A 218 -9.03 -18.75 18.56
N SER A 219 -8.53 -18.92 19.77
CA SER A 219 -7.82 -20.10 20.24
C SER A 219 -8.48 -20.68 21.49
N SER A 220 -8.34 -21.98 21.68
CA SER A 220 -8.66 -22.67 22.94
C SER A 220 -7.44 -22.85 23.85
N ARG A 221 -6.23 -22.45 23.39
CA ARG A 221 -4.98 -22.60 24.15
C ARG A 221 -4.92 -21.60 25.30
N ASN A 222 -4.21 -21.98 26.35
CA ASN A 222 -3.87 -21.06 27.42
C ASN A 222 -2.83 -20.05 26.89
N THR A 223 -3.20 -18.78 26.81
CA THR A 223 -2.34 -17.70 26.32
C THR A 223 -1.61 -16.96 27.43
N LYS A 224 -1.76 -17.38 28.69
CA LYS A 224 -1.10 -16.69 29.81
C LYS A 224 0.42 -16.72 29.68
N TRP A 225 1.06 -15.61 29.98
CA TRP A 225 2.51 -15.41 29.87
C TRP A 225 3.38 -16.40 30.68
N ASP A 226 2.83 -16.97 31.78
CA ASP A 226 3.55 -17.90 32.65
C ASP A 226 3.25 -19.37 32.34
N ASN A 227 2.67 -19.69 31.20
CA ASN A 227 2.47 -21.08 30.79
C ASN A 227 3.79 -21.74 30.32
N ASP A 228 3.85 -23.06 30.41
CA ASP A 228 5.04 -23.87 30.10
C ASP A 228 5.30 -24.06 28.57
N TYR A 229 4.57 -23.34 27.71
CA TYR A 229 4.83 -23.28 26.25
C TYR A 229 5.81 -22.16 25.90
N LEU A 230 6.01 -21.22 26.83
CA LEU A 230 6.83 -20.02 26.64
C LEU A 230 8.16 -20.15 27.40
N ASN A 231 9.17 -19.41 27.00
CA ASN A 231 10.45 -19.32 27.67
C ASN A 231 10.49 -18.30 28.81
N LEU A 232 9.47 -17.44 28.98
CA LEU A 232 9.46 -16.28 29.87
C LEU A 232 9.72 -16.66 31.34
N THR A 233 9.07 -17.70 31.87
CA THR A 233 9.27 -18.14 33.25
C THR A 233 10.71 -18.56 33.51
N ALA A 234 11.31 -19.32 32.61
CA ALA A 234 12.71 -19.73 32.69
C ALA A 234 13.68 -18.54 32.60
N LEU A 235 13.39 -17.54 31.75
CA LEU A 235 14.18 -16.33 31.66
C LEU A 235 14.10 -15.47 32.93
N ILE A 236 12.94 -15.37 33.56
CA ILE A 236 12.76 -14.68 34.85
C ILE A 236 13.52 -15.41 35.97
N GLU A 237 13.45 -16.75 36.00
CA GLU A 237 14.23 -17.54 36.96
C GLU A 237 15.75 -17.37 36.80
N LYS A 238 16.23 -17.15 35.58
CA LYS A 238 17.62 -16.88 35.23
C LYS A 238 18.02 -15.47 35.65
N GLY A 239 17.11 -14.50 35.57
CA GLY A 239 17.32 -13.09 35.85
C GLY A 239 18.24 -12.38 34.89
N SER A 240 18.23 -11.04 34.84
CA SER A 240 19.04 -10.25 33.91
C SER A 240 20.54 -10.48 34.07
N GLU A 241 21.05 -10.57 35.34
CA GLU A 241 22.46 -10.88 35.60
C GLU A 241 22.89 -12.28 35.10
N GLY A 242 21.94 -13.20 34.97
CA GLY A 242 22.17 -14.55 34.46
C GLY A 242 21.95 -14.69 32.95
N GLY A 243 21.61 -13.60 32.25
CA GLY A 243 21.30 -13.57 30.82
C GLY A 243 19.83 -13.92 30.51
N GLY A 244 18.93 -13.77 31.49
CA GLY A 244 17.48 -13.77 31.31
C GLY A 244 16.89 -12.37 31.43
N ILE A 245 15.66 -12.24 31.95
CA ILE A 245 14.98 -10.96 32.21
C ILE A 245 14.60 -10.85 33.69
N ASP A 246 14.48 -9.64 34.24
CA ASP A 246 14.15 -9.47 35.65
C ASP A 246 12.70 -9.81 35.95
N GLU A 247 11.77 -9.35 35.12
CA GLU A 247 10.32 -9.54 35.25
C GLU A 247 9.60 -9.27 33.92
N ILE A 248 8.33 -9.63 33.84
CA ILE A 248 7.47 -9.21 32.70
C ILE A 248 7.26 -7.70 32.71
N SER A 249 7.11 -7.08 31.53
CA SER A 249 6.75 -5.67 31.40
C SER A 249 5.23 -5.49 31.33
N ASP A 250 4.69 -4.54 32.09
CA ASP A 250 3.28 -4.14 31.96
C ASP A 250 2.97 -3.55 30.57
N SER A 251 3.96 -2.98 29.89
CA SER A 251 3.83 -2.42 28.52
C SER A 251 3.48 -3.46 27.46
N TRP A 252 3.76 -4.73 27.71
CA TRP A 252 3.41 -5.84 26.79
C TRP A 252 1.90 -6.11 26.73
N PHE A 253 1.13 -5.55 27.68
CA PHE A 253 -0.29 -5.79 27.81
C PHE A 253 -1.11 -4.51 27.63
N ASP A 254 -2.25 -4.63 27.01
CA ASP A 254 -3.26 -3.58 26.97
C ASP A 254 -3.98 -3.42 28.34
N ALA A 255 -4.87 -2.43 28.43
CA ALA A 255 -5.62 -2.18 29.66
C ALA A 255 -6.54 -3.35 30.06
N ALA A 256 -6.91 -4.24 29.14
CA ALA A 256 -7.72 -5.42 29.41
C ALA A 256 -6.85 -6.66 29.76
N GLY A 257 -5.54 -6.55 29.68
CA GLY A 257 -4.58 -7.64 29.90
C GLY A 257 -4.36 -8.52 28.65
N GLY A 258 -4.83 -8.08 27.50
CA GLY A 258 -4.50 -8.67 26.19
C GLY A 258 -3.12 -8.26 25.71
N TRP A 259 -2.73 -8.74 24.54
CA TRP A 259 -1.48 -8.33 23.88
C TRP A 259 -1.54 -6.89 23.41
N ASN A 260 -0.53 -6.09 23.75
CA ASN A 260 -0.47 -4.68 23.37
C ASN A 260 0.18 -4.51 21.98
N ASN A 261 -0.63 -4.56 20.95
CA ASN A 261 -0.19 -4.37 19.55
C ASN A 261 0.39 -2.98 19.24
N LEU A 262 0.26 -2.01 20.11
CA LEU A 262 0.83 -0.67 19.88
C LEU A 262 2.28 -0.56 20.39
N TYR A 263 2.71 -1.50 21.22
CA TYR A 263 4.03 -1.49 21.83
C TYR A 263 4.88 -2.72 21.50
N ALA A 264 4.30 -3.92 21.66
CA ALA A 264 5.04 -5.17 21.55
C ALA A 264 5.04 -5.68 20.09
N PRO A 265 6.18 -6.19 19.59
CA PRO A 265 6.29 -6.68 18.22
C PRO A 265 5.49 -7.96 18.00
N ASN A 266 5.23 -8.28 16.76
CA ASN A 266 4.85 -9.63 16.36
C ASN A 266 6.12 -10.46 16.14
N ALA A 267 6.21 -11.67 16.71
CA ALA A 267 7.38 -12.55 16.58
C ALA A 267 7.35 -13.30 15.24
N ILE A 268 7.50 -12.56 14.14
CA ILE A 268 7.57 -13.08 12.77
C ILE A 268 8.63 -12.32 11.96
N ASP A 269 8.89 -12.76 10.75
CA ASP A 269 9.75 -12.17 9.74
C ASP A 269 11.20 -11.95 10.25
N PRO A 270 11.89 -12.99 10.75
CA PRO A 270 13.28 -12.84 11.16
C PRO A 270 14.22 -12.63 9.97
N ASN A 271 15.22 -11.76 10.14
CA ASN A 271 16.38 -11.65 9.25
C ASN A 271 17.66 -11.64 10.04
N LEU A 272 18.71 -12.26 9.54
CA LEU A 272 20.00 -12.46 10.19
C LEU A 272 21.10 -11.70 9.47
N PHE A 273 21.96 -11.02 10.24
CA PHE A 273 23.15 -10.39 9.68
C PHE A 273 24.26 -10.26 10.72
N PHE A 274 25.51 -10.20 10.24
CA PHE A 274 26.64 -9.86 11.08
C PHE A 274 26.90 -8.37 11.08
N ASP A 275 27.49 -7.88 12.17
CA ASP A 275 28.08 -6.53 12.17
C ASP A 275 29.28 -6.44 11.21
N ALA A 276 29.76 -5.19 11.00
CA ALA A 276 30.83 -4.88 10.07
C ALA A 276 32.12 -5.68 10.31
N ASP A 277 32.41 -5.99 11.57
CA ASP A 277 33.61 -6.71 11.98
C ASP A 277 33.41 -8.24 12.05
N GLY A 278 32.20 -8.74 11.87
CA GLY A 278 31.80 -10.14 12.04
C GLY A 278 31.87 -10.63 13.48
N GLU A 279 31.95 -9.72 14.46
CA GLU A 279 32.08 -10.06 15.86
C GLU A 279 30.71 -10.35 16.52
N LYS A 280 29.63 -9.74 16.03
CA LYS A 280 28.27 -9.89 16.54
C LYS A 280 27.33 -10.38 15.45
N LEU A 281 26.45 -11.29 15.85
CA LEU A 281 25.34 -11.76 15.04
C LEU A 281 24.06 -11.12 15.56
N TYR A 282 23.23 -10.63 14.67
CA TYR A 282 21.96 -10.00 14.98
C TYR A 282 20.80 -10.65 14.25
N MET A 283 19.62 -10.53 14.85
CA MET A 283 18.32 -10.83 14.24
C MET A 283 17.42 -9.60 14.29
N SER A 284 17.05 -9.03 13.13
CA SER A 284 15.91 -8.11 13.04
C SER A 284 14.63 -8.90 12.80
N TYR A 285 13.49 -8.44 13.31
CA TYR A 285 12.21 -9.11 13.19
C TYR A 285 11.05 -8.19 13.54
N GLY A 286 9.84 -8.60 13.20
CA GLY A 286 8.63 -7.88 13.52
C GLY A 286 7.77 -7.62 12.29
N SER A 287 6.50 -7.33 12.54
CA SER A 287 5.51 -7.02 11.51
C SER A 287 4.36 -6.24 12.12
N TRP A 288 4.06 -5.09 11.56
CA TRP A 288 3.00 -4.21 12.05
C TRP A 288 3.14 -3.98 13.57
N SER A 289 2.12 -4.23 14.36
CA SER A 289 2.14 -4.26 15.83
C SER A 289 2.99 -3.15 16.45
N GLY A 290 3.91 -3.48 17.36
CA GLY A 290 4.86 -2.57 17.99
C GLY A 290 6.03 -2.15 17.10
N GLY A 291 6.08 -2.59 15.84
CA GLY A 291 7.15 -2.28 14.91
C GLY A 291 8.21 -3.38 14.79
N LEU A 292 9.36 -2.98 14.26
CA LEU A 292 10.52 -3.83 14.00
C LEU A 292 11.54 -3.71 15.13
N PHE A 293 12.09 -4.84 15.53
CA PHE A 293 13.02 -4.96 16.65
C PHE A 293 14.30 -5.68 16.26
N LEU A 294 15.37 -5.50 17.04
CA LEU A 294 16.67 -6.12 16.87
C LEU A 294 17.11 -6.83 18.14
N LEU A 295 17.46 -8.09 18.05
CA LEU A 295 18.15 -8.86 19.10
C LEU A 295 19.56 -9.21 18.67
N GLU A 296 20.52 -9.11 19.59
CA GLU A 296 21.84 -9.73 19.44
C GLU A 296 21.73 -11.23 19.72
N LEU A 297 22.43 -12.04 18.95
CA LEU A 297 22.49 -13.48 19.08
C LEU A 297 23.91 -13.92 19.47
N ASP A 298 24.02 -14.97 20.30
CA ASP A 298 25.29 -15.61 20.49
C ASP A 298 25.73 -16.33 19.21
N ARG A 299 26.79 -15.85 18.57
CA ARG A 299 27.26 -16.36 17.29
C ARG A 299 27.75 -17.82 17.36
N THR A 300 28.04 -18.34 18.56
CA THR A 300 28.52 -19.72 18.74
C THR A 300 27.40 -20.71 18.92
N THR A 301 26.25 -20.28 19.41
CA THR A 301 25.09 -21.14 19.70
C THR A 301 23.83 -20.75 18.90
N GLY A 302 23.69 -19.48 18.49
CA GLY A 302 22.48 -18.93 17.88
C GLY A 302 21.40 -18.54 18.89
N GLU A 303 21.62 -18.69 20.18
CA GLU A 303 20.67 -18.27 21.22
C GLU A 303 20.53 -16.75 21.28
N ALA A 304 19.33 -16.27 21.66
CA ALA A 304 19.12 -14.83 21.86
C ALA A 304 19.86 -14.31 23.12
N ILE A 305 20.51 -13.16 22.99
CA ILE A 305 21.07 -12.38 24.08
C ILE A 305 20.06 -11.31 24.46
N TYR A 306 19.29 -11.58 25.51
CA TYR A 306 18.25 -10.65 25.96
C TYR A 306 18.86 -9.46 26.71
N PRO A 307 18.37 -8.21 26.49
CA PRO A 307 18.80 -7.04 27.26
C PRO A 307 18.55 -7.15 28.77
N GLY A 308 17.54 -7.92 29.19
CA GLY A 308 17.23 -8.22 30.58
C GLY A 308 16.48 -7.13 31.32
N VAL A 309 16.74 -5.86 31.03
CA VAL A 309 16.08 -4.67 31.58
C VAL A 309 15.76 -3.68 30.47
N ASP A 310 14.67 -2.92 30.64
CA ASP A 310 14.33 -1.84 29.73
C ASP A 310 15.35 -0.71 29.81
N SER A 311 15.77 -0.18 28.66
CA SER A 311 16.79 0.86 28.57
C SER A 311 16.63 1.69 27.30
N THR A 312 17.63 2.52 27.04
CA THR A 312 17.78 3.24 25.77
C THR A 312 19.13 2.86 25.18
N ASP A 313 19.16 2.54 23.89
CA ASP A 313 20.40 2.29 23.17
C ASP A 313 21.23 3.59 23.10
N GLU A 314 22.49 3.52 23.51
CA GLU A 314 23.36 4.71 23.62
C GLU A 314 23.74 5.31 22.25
N VAL A 315 23.68 4.50 21.18
CA VAL A 315 24.09 4.90 19.83
C VAL A 315 22.92 5.50 19.06
N SER A 316 21.81 4.76 18.96
CA SER A 316 20.64 5.19 18.20
C SER A 316 19.70 6.12 18.95
N GLY A 317 19.70 6.05 20.28
CA GLY A 317 18.69 6.71 21.10
C GLY A 317 17.34 5.98 21.14
N ASN A 318 17.22 4.85 20.45
CA ASN A 318 16.01 4.06 20.42
C ASN A 318 15.75 3.35 21.75
N PHE A 319 14.50 3.11 22.11
CA PHE A 319 14.20 2.34 23.29
C PHE A 319 14.59 0.87 23.12
N VAL A 320 14.97 0.23 24.24
CA VAL A 320 15.34 -1.18 24.31
C VAL A 320 14.37 -1.86 25.27
N ASP A 321 13.61 -2.83 24.76
CA ASP A 321 12.79 -3.71 25.59
C ASP A 321 13.63 -4.86 26.12
N ARG A 322 13.45 -5.20 27.40
CA ARG A 322 14.20 -6.26 28.12
C ARG A 322 14.15 -7.64 27.47
N TYR A 323 13.12 -7.92 26.67
CA TYR A 323 12.91 -9.21 26.01
C TYR A 323 12.97 -9.10 24.48
N PHE A 324 12.38 -8.05 23.91
CA PHE A 324 12.28 -7.89 22.47
C PHE A 324 13.51 -7.23 21.84
N GLY A 325 14.36 -6.55 22.60
CA GLY A 325 15.55 -5.89 22.08
C GLY A 325 15.35 -4.43 21.70
N VAL A 326 16.17 -3.95 20.76
CA VAL A 326 16.18 -2.55 20.31
C VAL A 326 15.06 -2.31 19.30
N HIS A 327 14.22 -1.31 19.51
CA HIS A 327 13.22 -0.86 18.53
C HIS A 327 13.90 -0.15 17.36
N LEU A 328 13.66 -0.61 16.13
CA LEU A 328 14.30 -0.07 14.93
C LEU A 328 13.39 0.86 14.13
N ALA A 329 12.15 0.45 13.89
CA ALA A 329 11.23 1.13 12.97
C ALA A 329 9.77 0.83 13.31
N GLY A 330 8.86 1.66 12.81
CA GLY A 330 7.44 1.43 12.91
C GLY A 330 6.85 1.60 14.30
N GLY A 331 5.82 0.83 14.60
CA GLY A 331 5.06 0.88 15.85
C GLY A 331 3.65 1.42 15.66
N ASN A 332 2.90 1.53 16.75
CA ASN A 332 1.50 2.00 16.72
C ASN A 332 0.58 1.23 15.76
N HIS A 333 0.91 -0.02 15.47
CA HIS A 333 0.20 -0.88 14.54
C HIS A 333 0.15 -0.34 13.10
N GLN A 334 1.16 0.40 12.72
CA GLN A 334 1.32 0.85 11.34
C GLN A 334 1.79 -0.26 10.41
N SER A 335 1.57 -0.09 9.12
CA SER A 335 2.11 -0.98 8.09
C SER A 335 3.64 -0.91 8.09
N GLY A 336 4.28 -2.05 8.16
CA GLY A 336 5.72 -2.24 8.15
C GLY A 336 6.03 -3.66 8.59
N GLU A 337 6.63 -4.45 7.69
CA GLU A 337 6.98 -5.86 7.94
C GLU A 337 8.22 -6.25 7.14
N ALA A 338 8.65 -7.49 7.27
CA ALA A 338 9.76 -8.03 6.49
C ALA A 338 11.06 -7.22 6.63
N PRO A 339 11.57 -6.97 7.85
CA PRO A 339 12.84 -6.30 7.97
C PRO A 339 13.94 -7.15 7.35
N TYR A 340 14.76 -6.53 6.49
CA TYR A 340 15.98 -7.14 5.98
C TYR A 340 17.12 -6.15 6.08
N ILE A 341 18.13 -6.46 6.89
CA ILE A 341 19.28 -5.60 7.10
C ILE A 341 20.52 -6.23 6.43
N GLN A 342 21.16 -5.46 5.58
CA GLN A 342 22.40 -5.84 4.93
C GLN A 342 23.48 -4.81 5.16
N TYR A 343 24.62 -5.25 5.69
CA TYR A 343 25.83 -4.42 5.74
C TYR A 343 26.50 -4.39 4.38
N ASP A 344 26.85 -3.20 3.91
CA ASP A 344 27.61 -3.01 2.67
C ASP A 344 29.02 -2.50 2.98
N PRO A 345 30.04 -3.31 2.75
CA PRO A 345 31.43 -2.95 3.08
C PRO A 345 32.01 -1.84 2.19
N GLU A 346 31.44 -1.59 1.02
CA GLU A 346 31.87 -0.49 0.14
C GLU A 346 31.43 0.87 0.69
N THR A 347 30.21 0.95 1.23
CA THR A 347 29.65 2.20 1.74
C THR A 347 29.82 2.38 3.25
N GLY A 348 29.97 1.29 3.99
CA GLY A 348 30.00 1.27 5.45
C GLY A 348 28.63 1.42 6.10
N TYR A 349 27.54 1.35 5.31
CA TYR A 349 26.17 1.42 5.82
C TYR A 349 25.54 0.05 6.03
N TYR A 350 24.65 -0.02 7.00
CA TYR A 350 23.60 -1.02 7.13
C TYR A 350 22.35 -0.50 6.42
N TYR A 351 21.88 -1.20 5.41
CA TYR A 351 20.65 -0.90 4.70
C TYR A 351 19.51 -1.72 5.29
N LEU A 352 18.50 -1.03 5.84
CA LEU A 352 17.26 -1.65 6.29
C LEU A 352 16.23 -1.54 5.18
N TYR A 353 15.84 -2.69 4.67
CA TYR A 353 14.65 -2.84 3.84
C TYR A 353 13.49 -3.23 4.73
N GLU A 354 12.32 -2.68 4.48
CA GLU A 354 11.05 -3.10 5.05
C GLU A 354 9.95 -2.99 3.99
N THR A 355 8.80 -3.61 4.23
CA THR A 355 7.70 -3.62 3.28
C THR A 355 6.45 -3.04 3.89
N TYR A 356 5.83 -2.09 3.17
CA TYR A 356 4.54 -1.47 3.53
C TYR A 356 3.41 -2.03 2.68
N GLY A 357 2.18 -1.86 3.15
CA GLY A 357 0.97 -2.28 2.46
C GLY A 357 0.52 -3.68 2.82
N GLY A 358 -0.56 -4.12 2.19
CA GLY A 358 -1.06 -5.48 2.31
C GLY A 358 -0.49 -6.38 1.23
N LEU A 359 -0.21 -7.63 1.55
CA LEU A 359 0.49 -8.61 0.70
C LEU A 359 -0.28 -9.07 -0.55
N THR A 360 -1.58 -8.73 -0.68
CA THR A 360 -2.39 -9.10 -1.85
C THR A 360 -2.07 -8.23 -3.06
N ALA A 361 -2.45 -8.67 -4.26
CA ALA A 361 -2.23 -7.90 -5.50
C ALA A 361 -2.79 -6.47 -5.46
N GLU A 362 -3.89 -6.25 -4.73
CA GLU A 362 -4.53 -4.94 -4.56
C GLU A 362 -4.16 -4.23 -3.25
N GLY A 363 -3.34 -4.88 -2.41
CA GLY A 363 -3.01 -4.41 -1.06
C GLY A 363 -1.97 -3.28 -0.99
N GLY A 364 -1.36 -2.92 -2.12
CA GLY A 364 -0.37 -1.85 -2.19
C GLY A 364 1.00 -2.22 -1.61
N TYR A 365 1.34 -3.51 -1.59
CA TYR A 365 2.62 -4.01 -1.08
C TYR A 365 3.80 -3.35 -1.80
N ASN A 366 4.76 -2.79 -1.06
CA ASN A 366 5.90 -2.06 -1.63
C ASN A 366 7.08 -2.00 -0.66
N MET A 367 8.31 -2.02 -1.20
CA MET A 367 9.55 -2.01 -0.44
C MET A 367 9.99 -0.60 -0.10
N ARG A 368 10.48 -0.42 1.12
CA ARG A 368 11.05 0.83 1.66
C ARG A 368 12.49 0.62 2.08
N LEU A 369 13.32 1.66 1.93
CA LEU A 369 14.75 1.58 2.21
C LEU A 369 15.18 2.71 3.12
N PHE A 370 15.93 2.34 4.16
CA PHE A 370 16.61 3.22 5.11
C PHE A 370 18.06 2.79 5.26
N ARG A 371 18.89 3.61 5.89
CA ARG A 371 20.27 3.24 6.21
C ARG A 371 20.75 3.79 7.54
N SER A 372 21.77 3.14 8.10
CA SER A 372 22.47 3.57 9.31
C SER A 372 23.95 3.21 9.23
N GLU A 373 24.82 3.93 9.93
CA GLU A 373 26.23 3.54 10.16
C GLU A 373 26.37 2.49 11.27
N ASN A 374 25.28 2.20 11.99
CA ASN A 374 25.29 1.28 13.13
C ASN A 374 24.15 0.25 13.01
N PRO A 375 24.34 -0.99 13.47
CA PRO A 375 23.32 -2.03 13.39
C PRO A 375 22.06 -1.70 14.21
N THR A 376 22.20 -0.95 15.31
CA THR A 376 21.06 -0.52 16.17
C THR A 376 20.36 0.75 15.68
N GLY A 377 20.83 1.35 14.58
CA GLY A 377 20.29 2.60 14.03
C GLY A 377 21.07 3.85 14.51
N PRO A 378 20.52 5.07 14.40
CA PRO A 378 19.22 5.34 13.81
C PRO A 378 19.20 5.06 12.30
N TYR A 379 18.15 4.42 11.81
CA TYR A 379 17.94 4.21 10.39
C TYR A 379 17.21 5.41 9.79
N VAL A 380 17.82 6.06 8.81
CA VAL A 380 17.28 7.26 8.17
C VAL A 380 17.07 7.05 6.67
N ASP A 381 16.07 7.73 6.12
CA ASP A 381 15.76 7.74 4.69
C ASP A 381 16.47 8.89 3.95
N ALA A 382 16.22 9.02 2.62
CA ALA A 382 16.85 10.08 1.81
C ALA A 382 16.37 11.49 2.17
N ALA A 383 15.21 11.63 2.77
CA ALA A 383 14.70 12.90 3.28
C ALA A 383 15.20 13.22 4.70
N GLY A 384 16.02 12.32 5.30
CA GLY A 384 16.58 12.47 6.66
C GLY A 384 15.59 12.13 7.78
N ARG A 385 14.50 11.40 7.50
CA ARG A 385 13.52 10.98 8.51
C ARG A 385 13.97 9.68 9.15
N ASN A 386 13.80 9.58 10.46
CA ASN A 386 14.16 8.38 11.22
C ASN A 386 13.01 7.35 11.17
N ALA A 387 13.31 6.10 10.83
CA ALA A 387 12.35 5.01 10.75
C ALA A 387 11.61 4.73 12.07
N SER A 388 12.23 5.02 13.22
CA SER A 388 11.63 4.84 14.55
C SER A 388 10.66 5.96 14.95
N GLU A 389 10.58 7.06 14.19
CA GLU A 389 9.78 8.25 14.50
C GLU A 389 8.54 8.38 13.62
N ASN A 390 8.20 7.38 12.78
CA ASN A 390 7.05 7.45 11.92
C ASN A 390 5.76 7.57 12.77
N GLY A 391 4.87 8.47 12.32
CA GLY A 391 3.60 8.77 12.98
C GLY A 391 2.46 7.85 12.55
N GLU A 392 1.21 8.34 12.59
CA GLU A 392 0.03 7.56 12.17
C GLU A 392 -0.01 7.26 10.66
N ASN A 393 0.66 8.06 9.84
CA ASN A 393 0.80 7.84 8.39
C ASN A 393 2.28 7.77 8.03
N ASN A 394 2.73 6.60 7.60
CA ASN A 394 4.12 6.34 7.22
C ASN A 394 4.40 6.40 5.70
N ASP A 395 3.45 6.81 4.87
CA ASP A 395 3.59 6.89 3.41
C ASP A 395 4.87 7.62 2.94
N ASN A 396 5.27 8.65 3.67
CA ASN A 396 6.41 9.48 3.29
C ASN A 396 7.76 9.02 3.90
N TYR A 397 7.77 7.92 4.65
CA TYR A 397 8.99 7.36 5.26
C TYR A 397 9.60 6.27 4.41
N GLY A 398 10.93 6.27 4.32
CA GLY A 398 11.70 5.32 3.53
C GLY A 398 11.62 5.58 2.02
N ILE A 399 12.74 5.36 1.32
CA ILE A 399 12.76 5.40 -0.14
C ILE A 399 11.88 4.28 -0.68
N LYS A 400 10.82 4.60 -1.43
CA LYS A 400 9.97 3.61 -2.08
C LYS A 400 10.64 3.08 -3.34
N LEU A 401 11.20 1.88 -3.26
CA LEU A 401 11.99 1.30 -4.34
C LEU A 401 11.16 0.93 -5.56
N ILE A 402 10.03 0.24 -5.35
CA ILE A 402 9.17 -0.28 -6.41
C ILE A 402 7.72 -0.17 -5.96
N GLY A 403 6.84 0.40 -6.78
CA GLY A 403 5.38 0.40 -6.60
C GLY A 403 4.69 -0.52 -7.61
N ASN A 404 3.36 -0.43 -7.71
CA ASN A 404 2.61 -1.07 -8.78
C ASN A 404 2.78 -0.26 -10.08
N TYR A 405 3.15 -0.90 -11.19
CA TYR A 405 3.41 -0.18 -12.44
C TYR A 405 3.17 -1.04 -13.68
N SER A 406 2.99 -0.37 -14.82
CA SER A 406 2.92 -1.01 -16.13
C SER A 406 3.67 -0.17 -17.16
N PHE A 407 4.63 -0.77 -17.85
CA PHE A 407 5.17 -0.22 -19.09
C PHE A 407 4.28 -0.62 -20.28
N TYR A 408 4.34 0.17 -21.34
CA TYR A 408 3.56 -0.08 -22.54
C TYR A 408 3.77 -1.51 -23.09
N ASN A 409 2.67 -2.18 -23.38
CA ASN A 409 2.64 -3.54 -23.92
C ASN A 409 3.44 -4.58 -23.09
N GLN A 410 3.50 -4.36 -21.77
CA GLN A 410 4.06 -5.31 -20.81
C GLN A 410 3.00 -5.69 -19.77
N LEU A 411 3.17 -6.87 -19.18
CA LEU A 411 2.33 -7.28 -18.07
C LEU A 411 2.56 -6.39 -16.86
N GLY A 412 1.49 -5.77 -16.35
CA GLY A 412 1.56 -4.92 -15.17
C GLY A 412 2.08 -5.67 -13.94
N LYS A 413 2.89 -4.99 -13.13
CA LYS A 413 3.54 -5.53 -11.93
C LYS A 413 2.84 -4.97 -10.69
N ARG A 414 2.49 -5.86 -9.76
CA ARG A 414 1.81 -5.53 -8.50
C ARG A 414 2.51 -6.12 -7.30
N ALA A 415 2.35 -5.49 -6.15
CA ALA A 415 2.69 -6.04 -4.84
C ALA A 415 4.11 -6.59 -4.76
N ALA A 416 5.10 -5.79 -5.15
CA ALA A 416 6.52 -6.08 -4.99
C ALA A 416 6.92 -5.94 -3.52
N GLY A 417 7.35 -7.00 -2.85
CA GLY A 417 7.68 -6.88 -1.43
C GLY A 417 8.34 -8.10 -0.81
N HIS A 418 8.57 -7.98 0.50
CA HIS A 418 9.23 -8.95 1.35
C HIS A 418 10.53 -9.45 0.74
N ASN A 419 11.46 -8.54 0.56
CA ASN A 419 12.73 -8.82 -0.10
C ASN A 419 13.80 -9.35 0.82
N SER A 420 14.72 -10.06 0.21
CA SER A 420 16.10 -10.21 0.65
C SER A 420 17.04 -9.49 -0.32
N ALA A 421 18.31 -9.36 0.04
CA ALA A 421 19.32 -8.73 -0.79
C ALA A 421 20.63 -9.53 -0.73
N LEU A 422 21.40 -9.49 -1.81
CA LEU A 422 22.67 -10.17 -1.93
C LEU A 422 23.74 -9.19 -2.46
N ILE A 423 24.88 -9.14 -1.78
CA ILE A 423 26.11 -8.57 -2.32
C ILE A 423 27.05 -9.74 -2.67
N ASP A 424 27.38 -9.86 -3.95
CA ASP A 424 28.26 -10.90 -4.43
C ASP A 424 29.74 -10.58 -4.17
N GLU A 425 30.61 -11.58 -4.34
CA GLU A 425 32.06 -11.45 -4.11
C GLU A 425 32.74 -10.39 -5.00
N ASP A 426 32.17 -10.12 -6.17
CA ASP A 426 32.64 -9.07 -7.08
C ASP A 426 32.08 -7.67 -6.78
N GLY A 427 31.23 -7.54 -5.76
CA GLY A 427 30.56 -6.32 -5.36
C GLY A 427 29.24 -6.05 -6.08
N SER A 428 28.79 -6.95 -6.94
CA SER A 428 27.45 -6.85 -7.58
C SER A 428 26.36 -7.01 -6.54
N ARG A 429 25.31 -6.18 -6.64
CA ARG A 429 24.20 -6.12 -5.69
C ARG A 429 22.91 -6.56 -6.35
N TYR A 430 22.12 -7.36 -5.64
CA TYR A 430 20.87 -7.91 -6.13
C TYR A 430 19.79 -7.79 -5.08
N LEU A 431 18.60 -7.31 -5.51
CA LEU A 431 17.36 -7.31 -4.75
C LEU A 431 16.55 -8.53 -5.18
N VAL A 432 16.17 -9.37 -4.23
CA VAL A 432 15.42 -10.61 -4.47
C VAL A 432 14.11 -10.52 -3.71
N TYR A 433 12.97 -10.60 -4.39
CA TYR A 433 11.67 -10.37 -3.80
C TYR A 433 10.57 -11.16 -4.50
N HIS A 434 9.37 -11.20 -3.98
CA HIS A 434 8.24 -11.75 -4.72
C HIS A 434 7.40 -10.65 -5.36
N GLN A 435 6.85 -10.95 -6.53
CA GLN A 435 6.08 -10.05 -7.38
C GLN A 435 4.76 -10.69 -7.78
N ARG A 436 3.66 -9.94 -7.72
CA ARG A 436 2.37 -10.27 -8.33
C ARG A 436 2.14 -9.50 -9.61
N PHE A 437 1.04 -9.80 -10.32
CA PHE A 437 0.78 -9.29 -11.66
C PHE A 437 -0.63 -8.73 -11.79
N ASP A 438 -0.79 -7.77 -12.70
CA ASP A 438 -2.07 -7.21 -13.09
C ASP A 438 -2.72 -8.10 -14.16
N VAL A 439 -3.66 -8.95 -13.77
CA VAL A 439 -4.35 -9.91 -14.64
C VAL A 439 -5.85 -9.87 -14.39
N ASP A 440 -6.65 -10.17 -15.45
CA ASP A 440 -8.11 -10.23 -15.35
C ASP A 440 -8.62 -11.65 -15.63
N PRO A 441 -9.31 -12.34 -14.71
CA PRO A 441 -9.57 -11.90 -13.32
C PRO A 441 -8.31 -11.84 -12.48
N GLN A 442 -8.30 -10.95 -11.48
CA GLN A 442 -7.15 -10.79 -10.59
C GLN A 442 -6.83 -12.09 -9.84
N LEU A 443 -5.56 -12.48 -9.85
CA LEU A 443 -5.03 -13.68 -9.21
C LEU A 443 -3.95 -13.30 -8.19
N GLU A 444 -3.79 -14.13 -7.17
CA GLU A 444 -2.75 -13.97 -6.14
C GLU A 444 -1.45 -14.76 -6.44
N ALA A 445 -1.29 -15.20 -7.69
CA ALA A 445 -0.05 -15.84 -8.13
C ALA A 445 1.13 -14.87 -8.00
N HIS A 446 2.28 -15.42 -7.62
CA HIS A 446 3.51 -14.64 -7.42
C HIS A 446 4.72 -15.40 -7.92
N GLU A 447 5.74 -14.66 -8.26
CA GLU A 447 7.04 -15.19 -8.70
C GLU A 447 8.18 -14.50 -7.98
N VAL A 448 9.29 -15.20 -7.83
CA VAL A 448 10.57 -14.60 -7.41
C VAL A 448 11.10 -13.74 -8.54
N ARG A 449 11.51 -12.52 -8.21
CA ARG A 449 12.16 -11.56 -9.11
C ARG A 449 13.50 -11.15 -8.57
N VAL A 450 14.44 -10.92 -9.46
CA VAL A 450 15.80 -10.46 -9.13
C VAL A 450 16.09 -9.22 -9.93
N HIS A 451 16.33 -8.09 -9.24
CA HIS A 451 16.79 -6.87 -9.88
C HIS A 451 18.20 -6.55 -9.42
N GLN A 452 19.09 -6.22 -10.35
CA GLN A 452 20.41 -5.69 -9.99
C GLN A 452 20.24 -4.32 -9.34
N GLN A 453 21.10 -3.98 -8.38
CA GLN A 453 21.11 -2.68 -7.73
C GLN A 453 22.46 -2.00 -7.97
N PHE A 454 22.42 -0.68 -8.17
CA PHE A 454 23.61 0.14 -8.26
C PHE A 454 23.58 1.26 -7.23
N LEU A 455 24.72 1.54 -6.65
CA LEU A 455 24.87 2.68 -5.74
C LEU A 455 24.81 3.97 -6.54
N ASN A 456 23.91 4.87 -6.15
CA ASN A 456 23.89 6.21 -6.68
C ASN A 456 25.01 7.08 -6.05
N GLU A 457 25.14 8.35 -6.44
CA GLU A 457 26.15 9.28 -5.92
C GLU A 457 26.06 9.48 -4.39
N ASP A 458 24.88 9.32 -3.80
CA ASP A 458 24.65 9.42 -2.34
C ASP A 458 24.80 8.07 -1.62
N ASN A 459 25.30 7.04 -2.30
CA ASN A 459 25.44 5.68 -1.79
C ASN A 459 24.09 5.02 -1.40
N TRP A 460 23.00 5.29 -2.13
CA TRP A 460 21.77 4.52 -2.03
C TRP A 460 21.76 3.41 -3.09
N PRO A 461 21.49 2.15 -2.73
CA PRO A 461 21.24 1.09 -3.70
C PRO A 461 19.88 1.28 -4.38
N VAL A 462 19.89 1.58 -5.67
CA VAL A 462 18.70 1.79 -6.47
C VAL A 462 18.51 0.58 -7.38
N ALA A 463 17.28 0.04 -7.45
CA ALA A 463 16.97 -1.14 -8.25
C ALA A 463 16.89 -0.79 -9.74
N ALA A 464 17.47 -1.65 -10.58
CA ALA A 464 17.39 -1.56 -12.03
C ALA A 464 15.94 -1.74 -12.53
N VAL A 465 15.63 -1.18 -13.70
CA VAL A 465 14.26 -1.09 -14.23
C VAL A 465 13.65 -2.46 -14.56
N TYR A 466 14.47 -3.33 -15.13
CA TYR A 466 14.04 -4.67 -15.55
C TYR A 466 14.76 -5.75 -14.73
N GLU A 467 14.14 -6.93 -14.69
CA GLU A 467 14.71 -8.13 -14.09
C GLU A 467 16.08 -8.45 -14.68
N TYR A 468 17.00 -8.87 -13.82
CA TYR A 468 18.37 -9.24 -14.21
C TYR A 468 18.40 -10.41 -15.19
N ARG A 469 19.10 -10.21 -16.31
CA ARG A 469 19.28 -11.19 -17.38
C ARG A 469 20.75 -11.44 -17.75
N GLY A 470 21.68 -11.01 -16.89
CA GLY A 470 23.12 -11.17 -17.11
C GLY A 470 23.80 -9.93 -17.67
N GLU A 471 23.08 -8.81 -17.79
CA GLU A 471 23.64 -7.56 -18.27
C GLU A 471 24.76 -7.05 -17.37
N GLN A 472 25.73 -6.41 -17.98
CA GLN A 472 26.86 -5.81 -17.29
C GLN A 472 26.82 -4.31 -17.40
N PRO A 473 27.16 -3.58 -16.32
CA PRO A 473 27.24 -2.12 -16.37
C PRO A 473 28.34 -1.64 -17.31
N GLU A 474 28.12 -0.51 -17.97
CA GLU A 474 29.09 0.16 -18.83
C GLU A 474 28.87 1.67 -18.80
N ASN A 475 29.84 2.44 -19.31
CA ASN A 475 29.70 3.87 -19.50
C ASN A 475 29.12 4.17 -20.90
N TYR A 476 28.26 5.18 -20.99
CA TYR A 476 27.55 5.55 -22.22
C TYR A 476 27.93 6.95 -22.69
N THR A 477 27.88 7.18 -23.97
CA THR A 477 27.97 8.53 -24.54
C THR A 477 26.69 9.32 -24.30
N ASP A 478 26.72 10.64 -24.41
CA ASP A 478 25.53 11.48 -24.26
C ASP A 478 24.48 11.15 -25.34
N ASP A 479 24.92 10.86 -26.57
CA ASP A 479 24.02 10.48 -27.68
C ASP A 479 23.28 9.17 -27.43
N GLU A 480 23.81 8.25 -26.61
CA GLU A 480 23.15 6.99 -26.26
C GLU A 480 22.08 7.14 -25.18
N VAL A 481 22.14 8.20 -24.38
CA VAL A 481 21.20 8.44 -23.28
C VAL A 481 20.17 9.53 -23.57
N VAL A 482 20.45 10.40 -24.58
CA VAL A 482 19.49 11.41 -25.04
C VAL A 482 18.36 10.74 -25.83
N GLY A 483 17.11 11.04 -25.46
CA GLY A 483 15.95 10.47 -26.13
C GLY A 483 14.69 10.54 -25.29
N SER A 484 13.63 9.92 -25.78
CA SER A 484 12.36 9.78 -25.07
C SER A 484 12.29 8.45 -24.34
N TYR A 485 11.70 8.47 -23.17
CA TYR A 485 11.59 7.34 -22.27
C TYR A 485 10.14 7.12 -21.84
N GLU A 486 9.72 5.88 -21.79
CA GLU A 486 8.63 5.47 -20.90
C GLU A 486 9.08 5.78 -19.48
N PHE A 487 8.25 6.51 -18.74
CA PHE A 487 8.63 7.06 -17.44
C PHE A 487 7.62 6.62 -16.37
N ILE A 488 8.13 6.13 -15.26
CA ILE A 488 7.37 5.82 -14.06
C ILE A 488 7.95 6.61 -12.89
N ASN A 489 7.10 7.31 -12.15
CA ASN A 489 7.42 7.81 -10.81
C ASN A 489 6.65 6.97 -9.79
N HIS A 490 7.35 6.19 -8.98
CA HIS A 490 6.75 5.28 -8.01
C HIS A 490 6.06 6.01 -6.84
N GLY A 491 6.29 7.32 -6.68
CA GLY A 491 5.73 8.11 -5.59
C GLY A 491 6.13 7.60 -4.20
N THR A 492 5.42 8.03 -3.17
CA THR A 492 5.62 7.58 -1.78
C THR A 492 4.40 6.86 -1.19
N LYS A 493 3.21 7.02 -1.77
CA LYS A 493 1.97 6.45 -1.23
C LYS A 493 1.98 4.92 -1.19
N THR A 494 1.44 4.37 -0.13
CA THR A 494 1.10 2.94 -0.02
C THR A 494 -0.28 2.74 -0.62
N SER A 495 -0.34 2.31 -1.89
CA SER A 495 -1.58 2.23 -2.67
C SER A 495 -1.56 1.01 -3.59
N GLY A 496 -2.73 0.39 -3.79
CA GLY A 496 -2.95 -0.66 -4.80
C GLY A 496 -3.11 -0.13 -6.23
N GLU A 497 -3.07 1.18 -6.44
CA GLU A 497 -3.19 1.79 -7.77
C GLU A 497 -2.05 1.39 -8.70
N MET A 498 -2.39 1.15 -9.97
CA MET A 498 -1.40 0.95 -11.02
C MET A 498 -0.91 2.29 -11.54
N LEU A 499 0.40 2.43 -11.62
CA LEU A 499 1.05 3.57 -12.26
C LEU A 499 1.28 3.22 -13.72
N ASP A 500 0.55 3.90 -14.59
CA ASP A 500 0.76 3.77 -16.03
C ASP A 500 1.94 4.63 -16.48
N THR A 501 2.60 4.15 -17.54
CA THR A 501 3.74 4.86 -18.12
C THR A 501 3.34 6.25 -18.64
N GLN A 502 4.25 7.18 -18.47
CA GLN A 502 4.20 8.53 -19.06
C GLN A 502 5.40 8.69 -19.98
N MET A 503 5.51 9.77 -20.74
CA MET A 503 6.68 10.05 -21.56
C MET A 503 7.52 11.15 -20.93
N LEU A 504 8.83 10.90 -20.80
CA LEU A 504 9.83 11.86 -20.40
C LEU A 504 10.91 11.96 -21.50
N THR A 505 11.32 13.15 -21.85
CA THR A 505 12.38 13.34 -22.86
C THR A 505 13.62 14.00 -22.23
N LEU A 506 14.76 13.35 -22.41
CA LEU A 506 16.07 13.90 -22.07
C LEU A 506 16.62 14.59 -23.31
N ASN A 507 16.68 15.93 -23.29
CA ASN A 507 17.15 16.71 -24.43
C ASN A 507 18.69 16.86 -24.43
N ALA A 508 19.30 16.97 -25.62
CA ALA A 508 20.75 17.10 -25.77
C ALA A 508 21.32 18.38 -25.14
N ASP A 509 20.50 19.36 -24.83
CA ASP A 509 20.91 20.58 -24.13
C ASP A 509 20.89 20.48 -22.60
N GLY A 510 20.63 19.26 -22.05
CA GLY A 510 20.57 19.00 -20.62
C GLY A 510 19.20 19.33 -19.98
N THR A 511 18.19 19.66 -20.78
CA THR A 511 16.83 19.90 -20.27
C THR A 511 16.00 18.62 -20.27
N VAL A 512 14.99 18.56 -19.40
CA VAL A 512 13.96 17.50 -19.33
C VAL A 512 12.62 18.08 -19.71
N SER A 513 11.85 17.35 -20.51
CA SER A 513 10.50 17.72 -20.91
C SER A 513 9.55 16.50 -20.93
N GLY A 514 8.23 16.74 -20.99
CA GLY A 514 7.20 15.71 -20.97
C GLY A 514 6.52 15.58 -19.62
N ALA A 515 6.49 14.41 -19.02
CA ALA A 515 5.85 14.12 -17.72
C ALA A 515 6.38 14.99 -16.56
N ALA A 516 7.62 15.46 -16.68
CA ALA A 516 8.22 16.42 -15.78
C ALA A 516 9.05 17.44 -16.58
N THR A 517 9.36 18.57 -15.95
CA THR A 517 10.26 19.59 -16.52
C THR A 517 11.42 19.83 -15.56
N GLY A 518 12.60 20.09 -16.13
CA GLY A 518 13.79 20.30 -15.32
C GLY A 518 15.07 20.17 -16.11
N THR A 519 16.13 19.72 -15.45
CA THR A 519 17.44 19.47 -16.04
C THR A 519 17.94 18.08 -15.69
N TRP A 520 18.83 17.57 -16.52
CA TRP A 520 19.57 16.33 -16.26
C TRP A 520 21.05 16.51 -16.57
N MET A 521 21.88 15.73 -15.86
CA MET A 521 23.32 15.71 -16.08
C MET A 521 23.87 14.31 -15.81
N LYS A 522 24.87 13.90 -16.61
CA LYS A 522 25.55 12.61 -16.51
C LYS A 522 26.98 12.83 -16.00
N ALA A 523 27.48 11.91 -15.21
CA ALA A 523 28.85 11.88 -14.72
C ALA A 523 29.40 10.44 -14.66
N ASP A 524 30.68 10.27 -14.96
CA ASP A 524 31.35 8.98 -14.75
C ASP A 524 31.43 8.66 -13.25
N SER A 525 30.89 7.53 -12.84
CA SER A 525 30.93 7.08 -11.43
C SER A 525 32.31 6.61 -10.97
N GLY A 526 33.21 6.29 -11.92
CA GLY A 526 34.45 5.58 -11.64
C GLY A 526 34.28 4.11 -11.26
N LYS A 527 33.05 3.58 -11.32
CA LYS A 527 32.66 2.20 -10.95
C LYS A 527 32.28 1.34 -12.16
N GLY A 528 32.48 1.86 -13.38
CA GLY A 528 32.14 1.17 -14.62
C GLY A 528 30.73 1.39 -15.13
N TYR A 529 30.02 2.41 -14.60
CA TYR A 529 28.74 2.88 -15.08
C TYR A 529 28.63 4.40 -14.88
N ASP A 530 27.65 5.02 -15.52
CA ASP A 530 27.45 6.47 -15.41
C ASP A 530 26.39 6.82 -14.38
N TYR A 531 26.68 7.79 -13.51
CA TYR A 531 25.68 8.47 -12.70
C TYR A 531 24.80 9.38 -13.54
N VAL A 532 23.56 9.55 -13.11
CA VAL A 532 22.65 10.59 -13.58
C VAL A 532 22.06 11.36 -12.41
N THR A 533 22.03 12.68 -12.54
CA THR A 533 21.31 13.57 -11.62
C THR A 533 20.21 14.28 -12.39
N PHE A 534 18.98 14.23 -11.87
CA PHE A 534 17.86 15.03 -12.37
C PHE A 534 17.48 16.06 -11.32
N GLU A 535 17.17 17.28 -11.77
CA GLU A 535 16.53 18.31 -10.96
C GLU A 535 15.16 18.60 -11.60
N MET A 536 14.10 18.03 -11.03
CA MET A 536 12.74 18.08 -11.57
C MET A 536 11.74 18.41 -10.47
N ASN A 537 10.86 19.39 -10.69
CA ASN A 537 9.77 19.74 -9.78
C ASN A 537 10.22 19.93 -8.30
N ASP A 538 11.34 20.63 -8.10
CA ASP A 538 11.97 20.88 -6.79
C ASP A 538 12.55 19.62 -6.10
N VAL A 539 12.61 18.47 -6.76
CA VAL A 539 13.23 17.23 -6.28
C VAL A 539 14.55 16.97 -7.02
N VAL A 540 15.57 16.55 -6.27
CA VAL A 540 16.85 16.10 -6.82
C VAL A 540 16.85 14.57 -6.79
N TYR A 541 16.88 13.96 -7.97
CA TYR A 541 16.99 12.51 -8.12
C TYR A 541 18.44 12.17 -8.50
N ARG A 542 19.02 11.17 -7.85
CA ARG A 542 20.33 10.63 -8.18
C ARG A 542 20.22 9.15 -8.49
N GLY A 543 20.84 8.74 -9.58
CA GLY A 543 20.77 7.39 -10.07
C GLY A 543 21.86 7.07 -11.09
N TYR A 544 21.53 6.23 -12.04
CA TYR A 544 22.44 5.72 -13.04
C TYR A 544 21.72 5.39 -14.34
N PHE A 545 22.49 5.32 -15.44
CA PHE A 545 22.05 4.72 -16.70
C PHE A 545 22.48 3.25 -16.77
N PHE A 546 21.62 2.42 -17.35
CA PHE A 546 21.90 1.00 -17.52
C PHE A 546 21.17 0.44 -18.74
N ARG A 547 21.86 -0.29 -19.63
CA ARG A 547 21.25 -0.91 -20.80
C ARG A 547 20.75 -2.29 -20.44
N GLN A 548 19.45 -2.51 -20.60
CA GLN A 548 18.78 -3.75 -20.20
C GLN A 548 17.85 -4.28 -21.29
N HIS A 549 17.53 -5.58 -21.23
CA HIS A 549 16.50 -6.17 -22.05
C HIS A 549 15.12 -6.02 -21.39
N LYS A 550 14.13 -5.65 -22.20
CA LYS A 550 12.73 -5.60 -21.74
C LYS A 550 12.23 -7.00 -21.34
N GLU A 551 11.26 -7.06 -20.43
CA GLU A 551 10.64 -8.31 -19.98
C GLU A 551 9.50 -8.79 -20.89
N ASN A 552 9.50 -8.43 -22.13
CA ASN A 552 8.60 -8.93 -23.17
C ASN A 552 9.35 -9.84 -24.15
N SER A 553 8.71 -10.19 -25.25
CA SER A 553 9.32 -11.01 -26.31
C SER A 553 10.39 -10.27 -27.13
N ASP A 554 10.57 -8.97 -26.93
CA ASP A 554 11.60 -8.18 -27.59
C ASP A 554 12.95 -8.44 -26.93
N THR A 555 13.92 -8.89 -27.73
CA THR A 555 15.29 -9.17 -27.26
C THR A 555 16.24 -8.01 -27.48
N THR A 556 15.76 -6.86 -27.97
CA THR A 556 16.58 -5.67 -28.18
C THR A 556 16.85 -5.00 -26.84
N PRO A 557 18.13 -4.79 -26.47
CA PRO A 557 18.43 -4.05 -25.26
C PRO A 557 18.10 -2.56 -25.44
N VAL A 558 17.53 -1.95 -24.39
CA VAL A 558 17.16 -0.53 -24.37
C VAL A 558 17.94 0.19 -23.28
N MET A 559 18.18 1.47 -23.49
CA MET A 559 18.72 2.33 -22.44
C MET A 559 17.67 2.50 -21.34
N THR A 560 18.07 2.34 -20.09
CA THR A 560 17.22 2.61 -18.91
C THR A 560 17.93 3.60 -17.98
N PHE A 561 17.16 4.24 -17.14
CA PHE A 561 17.66 4.90 -15.95
C PHE A 561 16.80 4.57 -14.73
N ALA A 562 17.44 4.52 -13.57
CA ALA A 562 16.77 4.43 -12.28
C ALA A 562 17.41 5.44 -11.33
N ALA A 563 16.58 6.18 -10.60
CA ALA A 563 17.08 7.19 -9.66
C ALA A 563 16.18 7.33 -8.43
N ALA A 564 16.81 7.62 -7.28
CA ALA A 564 16.14 7.91 -6.03
C ALA A 564 16.16 9.41 -5.73
N GLY A 565 15.01 9.95 -5.33
CA GLY A 565 14.81 11.34 -4.96
C GLY A 565 15.13 11.63 -3.50
N ASN A 566 15.53 12.85 -3.22
CA ASN A 566 15.72 13.34 -1.84
C ASN A 566 14.39 13.54 -1.08
N ASP A 567 13.27 13.18 -1.70
CA ASP A 567 11.92 13.15 -1.14
C ASP A 567 11.39 11.73 -0.90
N ASN A 568 12.25 10.70 -1.04
CA ASN A 568 11.95 9.27 -0.91
C ASN A 568 11.20 8.64 -2.10
N THR A 569 11.03 9.33 -3.21
CA THR A 569 10.47 8.76 -4.43
C THR A 569 11.57 8.10 -5.28
N CYS A 570 11.21 7.06 -6.04
CA CYS A 570 12.05 6.51 -7.10
C CYS A 570 11.42 6.76 -8.46
N ILE A 571 12.26 7.03 -9.45
CA ILE A 571 11.87 7.18 -10.84
C ILE A 571 12.59 6.18 -11.72
N TRP A 572 11.87 5.65 -12.72
CA TRP A 572 12.39 4.75 -13.72
C TRP A 572 12.13 5.28 -15.13
N GLY A 573 13.05 5.05 -16.04
CA GLY A 573 12.90 5.34 -17.46
C GLY A 573 13.38 4.18 -18.32
N SER A 574 12.62 3.87 -19.37
CA SER A 574 12.97 2.90 -20.41
C SER A 574 12.88 3.58 -21.78
N MET A 575 13.99 3.65 -22.52
CA MET A 575 14.06 4.39 -23.78
C MET A 575 13.09 3.84 -24.81
N ILE A 576 12.43 4.74 -25.51
CA ILE A 576 11.48 4.45 -26.60
C ILE A 576 12.25 4.51 -27.93
N ASP A 577 12.02 3.50 -28.78
CA ASP A 577 12.45 3.61 -30.17
C ASP A 577 11.57 4.66 -30.88
N MET A 578 12.17 5.79 -31.26
CA MET A 578 11.46 6.89 -31.92
C MET A 578 10.99 6.55 -33.34
N ASP A 579 11.43 5.45 -33.91
CA ASP A 579 10.94 4.97 -35.19
C ASP A 579 9.62 4.20 -35.05
N ASP A 580 9.16 3.90 -33.79
CA ASP A 580 7.87 3.26 -33.52
C ASP A 580 6.74 4.32 -33.36
N GLU A 581 6.28 4.86 -34.48
CA GLU A 581 5.17 5.82 -34.53
C GLU A 581 3.87 5.24 -33.94
N GLU A 582 3.64 3.93 -34.04
CA GLU A 582 2.45 3.27 -33.50
C GLU A 582 2.49 3.24 -31.97
N MET A 583 3.64 2.91 -31.39
CA MET A 583 3.85 2.95 -29.93
C MET A 583 3.60 4.36 -29.38
N LEU A 584 4.18 5.38 -30.02
CA LEU A 584 4.03 6.78 -29.58
C LEU A 584 2.58 7.28 -29.67
N ALA A 585 1.87 6.91 -30.73
CA ALA A 585 0.46 7.25 -30.89
C ALA A 585 -0.42 6.54 -29.83
N ASN A 586 -0.13 5.29 -29.48
CA ASN A 586 -0.84 4.56 -28.44
C ASN A 586 -0.53 5.09 -27.03
N MET A 587 0.71 5.48 -26.74
CA MET A 587 1.06 6.14 -25.47
C MET A 587 0.33 7.49 -25.32
N ALA A 588 0.21 8.27 -26.40
CA ALA A 588 -0.61 9.48 -26.37
C ALA A 588 -2.08 9.16 -26.08
N ALA A 589 -2.62 8.08 -26.62
CA ALA A 589 -3.99 7.62 -26.33
C ALA A 589 -4.18 7.26 -24.85
N ILE A 590 -3.24 6.54 -24.25
CA ILE A 590 -3.24 6.18 -22.82
C ILE A 590 -3.21 7.46 -21.96
N SER A 591 -2.30 8.38 -22.26
CA SER A 591 -2.20 9.66 -21.54
C SER A 591 -3.49 10.47 -21.59
N ILE A 592 -4.16 10.51 -22.74
CA ILE A 592 -5.47 11.16 -22.87
C ILE A 592 -6.50 10.45 -22.00
N GLY A 593 -6.51 9.10 -21.98
CA GLY A 593 -7.46 8.31 -21.20
C GLY A 593 -7.43 8.61 -19.70
N GLN A 594 -6.27 8.96 -19.17
CA GLN A 594 -6.09 9.34 -17.77
C GLN A 594 -6.71 10.72 -17.43
N THR A 595 -6.90 11.58 -18.43
CA THR A 595 -7.47 12.93 -18.24
C THR A 595 -8.97 13.00 -18.48
N ILE A 596 -9.55 12.01 -19.16
CA ILE A 596 -11.00 12.00 -19.49
C ILE A 596 -11.78 11.28 -18.38
N PRO A 597 -12.58 12.00 -17.59
CA PRO A 597 -13.34 11.39 -16.50
C PRO A 597 -14.45 10.47 -17.05
N SER A 598 -14.77 9.41 -16.31
CA SER A 598 -15.87 8.51 -16.66
C SER A 598 -17.26 9.14 -16.51
N ALA A 599 -17.36 10.22 -15.71
CA ALA A 599 -18.56 11.01 -15.53
C ALA A 599 -18.22 12.47 -15.21
N THR A 600 -19.03 13.43 -15.71
CA THR A 600 -18.85 14.85 -15.47
C THR A 600 -20.17 15.62 -15.55
N ARG A 601 -20.18 16.85 -15.06
CA ARG A 601 -21.14 17.92 -15.32
C ARG A 601 -20.45 19.18 -15.84
N GLU A 602 -19.12 19.22 -15.76
CA GLU A 602 -18.28 20.33 -16.21
C GLU A 602 -17.77 20.09 -17.62
N ASN A 603 -17.43 21.18 -18.33
CA ASN A 603 -16.80 21.09 -19.62
C ASN A 603 -15.45 20.36 -19.52
N LEU A 604 -15.13 19.59 -20.56
CA LEU A 604 -13.90 18.84 -20.66
C LEU A 604 -12.85 19.67 -21.41
N GLU A 605 -11.65 19.68 -20.89
CA GLU A 605 -10.49 20.20 -21.62
C GLU A 605 -9.95 19.08 -22.53
N LEU A 606 -10.29 19.12 -23.80
CA LEU A 606 -9.87 18.15 -24.79
C LEU A 606 -8.57 18.62 -25.46
N PRO A 607 -7.41 17.94 -25.24
CA PRO A 607 -6.16 18.38 -25.85
C PRO A 607 -6.16 18.19 -27.36
N THR A 608 -5.57 19.13 -28.09
CA THR A 608 -5.35 19.06 -29.54
C THR A 608 -3.97 18.55 -29.91
N SER A 609 -3.07 18.41 -28.94
CA SER A 609 -1.76 17.76 -29.08
C SER A 609 -1.36 17.13 -27.76
N VAL A 610 -0.84 15.89 -27.80
CA VAL A 610 -0.33 15.15 -26.65
C VAL A 610 0.94 14.40 -27.08
N MET A 611 2.03 14.56 -26.32
CA MET A 611 3.29 13.86 -26.56
C MET A 611 3.84 14.02 -28.00
N GLY A 612 3.58 15.17 -28.63
CA GLY A 612 3.98 15.41 -30.01
C GLY A 612 3.07 14.81 -31.09
N ALA A 613 2.03 14.07 -30.70
CA ALA A 613 0.96 13.64 -31.60
C ALA A 613 -0.08 14.74 -31.78
N ASP A 614 -0.62 14.87 -32.98
CA ASP A 614 -1.80 15.69 -33.26
C ASP A 614 -3.06 14.94 -32.85
N VAL A 615 -3.98 15.61 -32.16
CA VAL A 615 -5.24 15.01 -31.69
C VAL A 615 -6.44 15.77 -32.21
N THR A 616 -7.38 15.05 -32.81
CA THR A 616 -8.67 15.56 -33.21
C THR A 616 -9.81 14.78 -32.56
N TRP A 617 -10.92 15.47 -32.25
CA TRP A 617 -12.00 14.87 -31.50
C TRP A 617 -13.29 14.77 -32.31
N SER A 618 -14.07 13.72 -32.01
CA SER A 618 -15.45 13.58 -32.46
C SER A 618 -16.31 13.05 -31.33
N SER A 619 -17.59 13.40 -31.33
CA SER A 619 -18.56 12.94 -30.34
C SER A 619 -19.65 12.08 -31.00
N SER A 620 -20.11 11.05 -30.29
CA SER A 620 -21.28 10.25 -30.72
C SER A 620 -22.59 10.99 -30.55
N ASP A 621 -22.62 12.05 -29.71
CA ASP A 621 -23.79 12.91 -29.48
C ASP A 621 -23.32 14.29 -29.05
N GLU A 622 -23.27 15.20 -30.02
CA GLU A 622 -22.83 16.59 -29.78
C GLU A 622 -23.83 17.43 -28.96
N SER A 623 -25.05 16.96 -28.78
CA SER A 623 -26.01 17.60 -27.89
C SER A 623 -25.76 17.27 -26.42
N VAL A 624 -24.94 16.25 -26.13
CA VAL A 624 -24.55 15.85 -24.77
C VAL A 624 -23.14 16.33 -24.47
N ILE A 625 -22.18 16.02 -25.33
CA ILE A 625 -20.80 16.54 -25.26
C ILE A 625 -20.38 16.92 -26.68
N ALA A 626 -20.06 18.17 -26.92
CA ALA A 626 -19.56 18.62 -28.20
C ALA A 626 -18.09 18.20 -28.43
N ALA A 627 -17.64 18.19 -29.68
CA ALA A 627 -16.26 17.82 -30.03
C ALA A 627 -15.18 18.80 -29.49
N ASP A 628 -15.58 19.97 -29.01
CA ASP A 628 -14.72 20.94 -28.32
C ASP A 628 -14.68 20.76 -26.79
N GLY A 629 -15.36 19.72 -26.26
CA GLY A 629 -15.42 19.45 -24.81
C GLY A 629 -16.57 20.14 -24.08
N THR A 630 -17.39 20.96 -24.78
CA THR A 630 -18.57 21.60 -24.16
C THR A 630 -19.57 20.53 -23.71
N VAL A 631 -19.92 20.50 -22.43
CA VAL A 631 -20.84 19.55 -21.81
C VAL A 631 -22.20 20.20 -21.60
N THR A 632 -23.27 19.49 -21.97
CA THR A 632 -24.66 19.95 -21.79
C THR A 632 -25.42 18.96 -20.91
N PRO A 633 -25.48 19.19 -19.58
CA PRO A 633 -26.24 18.35 -18.66
C PRO A 633 -27.75 18.38 -18.99
N ALA A 634 -28.34 17.18 -18.97
CA ALA A 634 -29.80 17.07 -19.18
C ALA A 634 -30.59 17.28 -17.89
N GLU A 635 -31.87 17.57 -18.01
CA GLU A 635 -32.78 17.58 -16.86
C GLU A 635 -33.44 16.21 -16.68
N GLY A 636 -33.41 15.71 -15.44
CA GLY A 636 -34.18 14.54 -15.01
C GLY A 636 -33.48 13.18 -15.20
N GLU A 637 -32.46 13.04 -16.03
CA GLU A 637 -31.69 11.81 -16.20
C GLU A 637 -30.27 12.04 -16.74
N ASP A 638 -29.36 11.15 -16.39
CA ASP A 638 -27.98 11.16 -16.91
C ASP A 638 -27.98 10.83 -18.40
N ALA A 639 -27.17 11.55 -19.18
CA ALA A 639 -26.90 11.30 -20.59
C ALA A 639 -25.54 10.63 -20.79
N ARG A 640 -25.32 10.03 -21.96
CA ARG A 640 -24.05 9.37 -22.27
C ARG A 640 -23.60 9.71 -23.67
N ALA A 641 -22.33 10.07 -23.79
CA ALA A 641 -21.67 10.21 -25.08
C ALA A 641 -20.36 9.39 -25.12
N LYS A 642 -19.93 9.09 -26.33
CA LYS A 642 -18.59 8.55 -26.59
C LYS A 642 -17.78 9.63 -27.28
N LEU A 643 -16.68 10.02 -26.69
CA LEU A 643 -15.69 10.86 -27.33
C LEU A 643 -14.66 9.94 -28.02
N THR A 644 -14.35 10.21 -29.28
CA THR A 644 -13.32 9.51 -30.01
C THR A 644 -12.19 10.48 -30.33
N ALA A 645 -11.01 10.20 -29.82
CA ALA A 645 -9.77 10.87 -30.18
C ALA A 645 -9.16 10.17 -31.39
N THR A 646 -8.89 10.90 -32.46
CA THR A 646 -8.07 10.46 -33.58
C THR A 646 -6.68 11.07 -33.37
N ILE A 647 -5.70 10.22 -33.09
CA ILE A 647 -4.34 10.58 -32.67
C ILE A 647 -3.40 10.24 -33.80
N THR A 648 -2.68 11.22 -34.30
CA THR A 648 -1.74 11.05 -35.41
C THR A 648 -0.34 11.42 -34.97
N TYR A 649 0.58 10.45 -35.10
CA TYR A 649 2.01 10.67 -34.91
C TYR A 649 2.74 10.28 -36.18
N GLY A 650 3.43 11.22 -36.79
CA GLY A 650 4.08 10.98 -38.10
C GLY A 650 3.10 10.54 -39.17
N SER A 651 3.27 9.31 -39.67
CA SER A 651 2.40 8.69 -40.67
C SER A 651 1.34 7.76 -40.05
N THR A 652 1.42 7.47 -38.78
CA THR A 652 0.55 6.54 -38.07
C THR A 652 -0.60 7.25 -37.38
N THR A 653 -1.80 6.67 -37.47
CA THR A 653 -3.01 7.17 -36.84
C THR A 653 -3.69 6.07 -36.07
N VAL A 654 -4.02 6.32 -34.80
CA VAL A 654 -4.80 5.44 -33.93
C VAL A 654 -6.06 6.15 -33.45
N GLU A 655 -7.11 5.40 -33.16
CA GLU A 655 -8.35 5.92 -32.60
C GLU A 655 -8.57 5.34 -31.20
N SER A 656 -8.87 6.19 -30.24
CA SER A 656 -9.26 5.78 -28.91
C SER A 656 -10.62 6.36 -28.53
N THR A 657 -11.44 5.56 -27.86
CA THR A 657 -12.83 5.94 -27.55
C THR A 657 -13.07 5.93 -26.04
N TYR A 658 -13.52 7.06 -25.50
CA TYR A 658 -13.82 7.27 -24.10
C TYR A 658 -15.33 7.38 -23.88
N LYS A 659 -15.87 6.62 -22.95
CA LYS A 659 -17.29 6.65 -22.58
C LYS A 659 -17.46 7.60 -21.42
N VAL A 660 -18.17 8.68 -21.63
CA VAL A 660 -18.43 9.68 -20.60
C VAL A 660 -19.92 9.73 -20.27
N THR A 661 -20.24 9.71 -18.98
CA THR A 661 -21.58 9.95 -18.47
C THR A 661 -21.71 11.42 -18.09
N VAL A 662 -22.59 12.15 -18.73
CA VAL A 662 -22.97 13.51 -18.31
C VAL A 662 -24.07 13.40 -17.28
N ARG A 663 -23.77 13.79 -16.05
CA ARG A 663 -24.73 13.77 -14.96
C ARG A 663 -25.82 14.80 -15.18
N GLN A 664 -27.06 14.51 -14.78
CA GLN A 664 -28.14 15.46 -14.82
C GLN A 664 -27.87 16.69 -13.94
N ASN A 665 -28.56 17.79 -14.20
CA ASN A 665 -28.49 19.01 -13.38
C ASN A 665 -28.79 18.70 -11.91
N ALA A 666 -28.09 19.35 -11.01
CA ALA A 666 -28.42 19.34 -9.60
C ALA A 666 -29.74 20.11 -9.36
N TYR A 667 -30.49 19.68 -8.36
CA TYR A 667 -31.72 20.39 -7.94
C TYR A 667 -31.88 20.30 -6.43
N LEU A 668 -32.56 21.30 -5.85
CA LEU A 668 -32.86 21.38 -4.44
C LEU A 668 -33.87 20.30 -4.01
N ILE A 669 -33.45 19.39 -3.14
CA ILE A 669 -34.33 18.42 -2.49
C ILE A 669 -35.15 19.12 -1.43
N CYS A 670 -34.49 19.72 -0.43
CA CYS A 670 -35.12 20.52 0.61
C CYS A 670 -34.17 21.59 1.12
N GLY A 671 -34.71 22.70 1.59
CA GLY A 671 -33.96 23.77 2.22
C GLY A 671 -34.78 24.43 3.34
N TYR A 672 -34.09 24.95 4.34
CA TYR A 672 -34.69 25.56 5.53
C TYR A 672 -33.91 26.83 5.89
N ASP A 673 -34.57 28.00 5.79
CA ASP A 673 -34.04 29.34 6.05
C ASP A 673 -34.47 29.91 7.41
N PHE A 674 -35.23 29.13 8.17
CA PHE A 674 -35.76 29.47 9.50
C PHE A 674 -36.65 30.72 9.58
N GLU A 675 -37.05 31.30 8.46
CA GLU A 675 -37.94 32.46 8.43
C GLU A 675 -39.40 32.09 8.70
N ASN A 676 -39.79 30.84 8.48
CA ASN A 676 -41.16 30.36 8.61
C ASN A 676 -41.25 29.17 9.56
N VAL A 677 -41.31 29.45 10.88
CA VAL A 677 -41.40 28.45 11.94
C VAL A 677 -42.73 28.57 12.67
N ALA A 678 -43.44 27.45 12.80
CA ALA A 678 -44.71 27.39 13.53
C ALA A 678 -44.51 27.26 15.04
N GLU A 679 -45.55 27.57 15.82
CA GLU A 679 -45.51 27.50 17.29
C GLU A 679 -45.23 26.07 17.83
N ASP A 680 -45.50 25.03 17.05
CA ASP A 680 -45.23 23.63 17.41
C ASP A 680 -43.80 23.15 17.05
N GLY A 681 -42.95 24.06 16.57
CA GLY A 681 -41.55 23.74 16.20
C GLY A 681 -41.41 23.24 14.77
N THR A 682 -42.47 23.28 13.97
CA THR A 682 -42.44 22.93 12.55
C THR A 682 -41.74 24.02 11.74
N VAL A 683 -40.69 23.67 10.98
CA VAL A 683 -39.92 24.56 10.08
C VAL A 683 -40.32 24.27 8.63
N SER A 684 -40.89 25.25 7.95
CA SER A 684 -41.35 25.11 6.56
C SER A 684 -40.13 25.06 5.60
N ALA A 685 -40.21 24.18 4.57
CA ALA A 685 -39.23 24.18 3.50
C ALA A 685 -39.29 25.43 2.63
N VAL A 686 -38.16 25.90 2.14
CA VAL A 686 -38.06 27.05 1.22
C VAL A 686 -38.70 26.76 -0.13
N GLY A 687 -39.09 27.80 -0.85
CA GLY A 687 -39.63 27.69 -2.23
C GLY A 687 -38.58 27.04 -3.16
N GLY A 688 -39.07 26.20 -4.08
CA GLY A 688 -38.18 25.45 -5.00
C GLY A 688 -37.75 24.08 -4.50
N SER A 689 -37.98 23.75 -3.23
CA SER A 689 -37.76 22.40 -2.70
C SER A 689 -38.65 21.36 -3.40
N THR A 690 -38.06 20.27 -3.87
CA THR A 690 -38.83 19.13 -4.46
C THR A 690 -39.52 18.31 -3.37
N LEU A 691 -38.92 18.21 -2.18
CA LEU A 691 -39.48 17.69 -0.96
C LEU A 691 -39.98 18.86 -0.12
N SER A 692 -41.30 19.07 -0.09
CA SER A 692 -41.92 20.18 0.62
C SER A 692 -42.32 19.86 2.06
N GLU A 693 -41.93 18.70 2.57
CA GLU A 693 -42.17 18.32 3.96
C GLU A 693 -41.37 19.21 4.91
N ALA A 694 -42.03 19.57 6.04
CA ALA A 694 -41.41 20.44 7.03
C ALA A 694 -40.37 19.67 7.90
N ALA A 695 -39.30 20.34 8.29
CA ALA A 695 -38.40 19.89 9.36
C ALA A 695 -39.01 20.19 10.74
N MET A 696 -38.46 19.58 11.78
CA MET A 696 -38.96 19.69 13.16
C MET A 696 -37.82 20.05 14.12
N LEU A 697 -38.02 21.09 14.91
CA LEU A 697 -37.17 21.40 16.05
C LEU A 697 -37.39 20.37 17.16
N VAL A 698 -36.32 19.77 17.64
CA VAL A 698 -36.33 18.76 18.71
C VAL A 698 -35.76 19.34 19.99
N GLY A 699 -36.37 19.00 21.13
CA GLY A 699 -35.94 19.43 22.44
C GLY A 699 -36.08 20.92 22.67
N SER A 700 -35.00 21.60 23.03
CA SER A 700 -34.93 23.05 23.23
C SER A 700 -34.26 23.79 22.08
N ALA A 701 -34.06 23.12 20.93
CA ALA A 701 -33.62 23.80 19.70
C ALA A 701 -34.64 24.91 19.35
N ALA A 702 -34.17 26.10 19.03
CA ALA A 702 -35.05 27.26 18.81
C ALA A 702 -34.54 28.16 17.71
N VAL A 703 -35.42 28.93 17.11
CA VAL A 703 -35.04 30.00 16.17
C VAL A 703 -34.77 31.26 16.99
N THR A 704 -33.63 31.89 16.71
CA THR A 704 -33.22 33.17 17.32
C THR A 704 -32.84 34.16 16.24
N THR A 705 -32.83 35.44 16.56
CA THR A 705 -32.44 36.49 15.60
C THR A 705 -30.94 36.77 15.72
N ASP A 706 -30.20 36.62 14.62
CA ASP A 706 -28.83 37.06 14.43
C ASP A 706 -28.78 38.41 13.72
N GLU A 707 -27.76 39.23 14.05
CA GLU A 707 -27.67 40.61 13.51
C GLU A 707 -27.30 40.62 12.00
N THR A 708 -26.63 39.57 11.53
CA THR A 708 -26.14 39.48 10.15
C THR A 708 -27.01 38.61 9.25
N ARG A 709 -27.64 37.59 9.82
CA ARG A 709 -28.33 36.55 9.04
C ARG A 709 -29.86 36.49 9.27
N GLY A 710 -30.40 37.30 10.12
CA GLY A 710 -31.86 37.29 10.43
C GLY A 710 -32.24 36.15 11.36
N ASN A 711 -33.26 35.39 11.02
CA ASN A 711 -33.69 34.26 11.83
C ASN A 711 -32.82 33.02 11.56
N VAL A 712 -32.22 32.49 12.62
CA VAL A 712 -31.29 31.36 12.55
C VAL A 712 -31.66 30.27 13.56
N LEU A 713 -31.41 29.03 13.23
CA LEU A 713 -31.49 27.91 14.16
C LEU A 713 -30.41 28.04 15.21
N SER A 714 -30.76 28.04 16.48
CA SER A 714 -29.82 28.02 17.60
C SER A 714 -29.97 26.74 18.39
N ILE A 715 -28.84 26.03 18.55
CA ILE A 715 -28.74 24.74 19.27
C ILE A 715 -27.76 24.91 20.44
N THR A 716 -28.19 24.46 21.61
CA THR A 716 -27.33 24.40 22.80
C THR A 716 -27.58 23.09 23.52
N ASN A 717 -26.52 22.34 23.81
CA ASN A 717 -26.57 21.08 24.54
C ASN A 717 -25.57 21.07 25.70
N GLU A 718 -25.86 20.23 26.70
CA GLU A 718 -24.94 19.92 27.78
C GLU A 718 -23.86 18.97 27.29
N GLU A 719 -22.76 18.92 28.03
CA GLU A 719 -21.66 17.96 27.73
C GLU A 719 -22.16 16.52 27.79
N GLY A 720 -21.84 15.72 26.77
CA GLY A 720 -22.27 14.33 26.63
C GLY A 720 -23.76 14.15 26.25
N ALA A 721 -24.40 15.20 25.76
CA ALA A 721 -25.75 15.08 25.22
C ALA A 721 -25.75 14.25 23.95
N GLN A 722 -26.81 13.45 23.75
CA GLN A 722 -27.01 12.67 22.53
C GLN A 722 -28.47 12.73 22.11
N ASN A 723 -28.71 13.23 20.90
CA ASN A 723 -30.05 13.39 20.31
C ASN A 723 -31.01 14.18 21.20
N VAL A 724 -30.54 15.28 21.84
CA VAL A 724 -31.31 16.04 22.79
C VAL A 724 -31.90 17.29 22.15
N ASN A 725 -31.09 18.19 21.62
CA ASN A 725 -31.53 19.41 20.97
C ASN A 725 -30.92 19.49 19.57
N TYR A 726 -31.75 19.40 18.53
CA TYR A 726 -31.31 19.36 17.12
C TYR A 726 -32.45 19.70 16.18
N LEU A 727 -32.15 19.84 14.87
CA LEU A 727 -33.17 19.92 13.85
C LEU A 727 -33.30 18.53 13.17
N LYS A 728 -34.53 18.01 13.12
CA LYS A 728 -34.83 16.76 12.39
C LYS A 728 -35.41 17.07 11.02
N LEU A 729 -34.75 16.63 9.96
CA LEU A 729 -35.22 16.72 8.58
C LEU A 729 -36.14 15.52 8.28
N PRO A 730 -36.98 15.63 7.20
CA PRO A 730 -37.82 14.52 6.74
C PRO A 730 -37.06 13.23 6.45
N ALA A 731 -37.64 12.10 6.81
CA ALA A 731 -37.04 10.78 6.60
C ALA A 731 -36.76 10.45 5.12
N ASP A 732 -37.51 11.07 4.21
CA ASP A 732 -37.39 10.84 2.77
C ASP A 732 -36.36 11.75 2.08
N THR A 733 -35.60 12.58 2.83
CA THR A 733 -34.62 13.53 2.30
C THR A 733 -33.66 12.87 1.30
N PHE A 734 -33.16 11.67 1.57
CA PHE A 734 -32.25 10.95 0.68
C PHE A 734 -32.86 9.80 -0.11
N SER A 735 -34.19 9.58 -0.02
CA SER A 735 -34.86 8.42 -0.63
C SER A 735 -34.74 8.36 -2.16
N GLY A 736 -34.51 9.49 -2.82
CA GLY A 736 -34.40 9.63 -4.26
C GLY A 736 -32.95 9.64 -4.78
N ILE A 737 -31.95 9.58 -3.91
CA ILE A 737 -30.55 9.70 -4.32
C ILE A 737 -30.13 8.52 -5.21
N LYS A 738 -29.48 8.84 -6.32
CA LYS A 738 -28.92 7.94 -7.33
C LYS A 738 -27.41 8.17 -7.44
N PRO A 739 -26.71 7.44 -8.31
CA PRO A 739 -25.27 7.65 -8.56
C PRO A 739 -24.83 9.04 -9.06
N ALA A 740 -25.77 9.95 -9.32
CA ALA A 740 -25.45 11.36 -9.59
C ALA A 740 -24.93 12.12 -8.35
N GLY A 741 -24.99 11.48 -7.18
CA GLY A 741 -24.53 12.06 -5.95
C GLY A 741 -25.55 12.96 -5.23
N TYR A 742 -25.06 13.67 -4.23
CA TYR A 742 -25.79 14.67 -3.47
C TYR A 742 -24.84 15.73 -2.92
N SER A 743 -25.41 16.83 -2.46
CA SER A 743 -24.68 17.88 -1.74
C SER A 743 -25.47 18.38 -0.55
N VAL A 744 -24.76 18.74 0.51
CA VAL A 744 -25.33 19.42 1.67
C VAL A 744 -24.61 20.76 1.85
N ALA A 745 -25.36 21.82 1.91
CA ALA A 745 -24.88 23.18 2.10
C ALA A 745 -25.52 23.78 3.34
N MET A 746 -24.77 24.55 4.10
CA MET A 746 -25.25 25.24 5.27
C MET A 746 -24.37 26.44 5.64
N TRP A 747 -24.97 27.49 6.15
CA TRP A 747 -24.26 28.46 6.95
C TRP A 747 -24.23 28.00 8.39
N VAL A 748 -23.06 28.03 9.01
CA VAL A 748 -22.88 27.59 10.41
C VAL A 748 -21.96 28.53 11.16
N ASN A 749 -22.37 28.86 12.41
CA ASN A 749 -21.51 29.52 13.38
C ASN A 749 -21.31 28.55 14.54
N ILE A 750 -20.09 27.93 14.60
CA ILE A 750 -19.77 26.90 15.57
C ILE A 750 -19.24 27.55 16.84
N GLY A 751 -19.90 27.33 17.98
CA GLY A 751 -19.44 27.86 19.27
C GLY A 751 -18.09 27.27 19.69
N ALA A 752 -17.30 28.09 20.40
CA ALA A 752 -15.95 27.70 20.85
C ALA A 752 -15.90 26.47 21.77
N ASP A 753 -17.01 26.14 22.43
CA ASP A 753 -17.17 25.00 23.34
C ASP A 753 -17.65 23.72 22.66
N THR A 754 -17.97 23.76 21.35
CA THR A 754 -18.37 22.58 20.57
C THR A 754 -17.15 21.71 20.27
N PHE A 755 -17.28 20.44 20.60
CA PHE A 755 -16.22 19.46 20.36
C PHE A 755 -15.94 19.28 18.86
N GLU A 756 -14.69 19.05 18.50
CA GLU A 756 -14.28 18.98 17.07
C GLU A 756 -14.98 17.87 16.27
N HIS A 757 -15.35 16.76 16.95
CA HIS A 757 -16.07 15.65 16.33
C HIS A 757 -17.58 15.76 16.42
N SER A 758 -18.15 16.83 17.01
CA SER A 758 -19.62 17.03 17.03
C SER A 758 -20.17 17.09 15.59
N ALA A 759 -21.32 16.46 15.35
CA ALA A 759 -21.94 16.42 14.04
C ALA A 759 -22.64 17.74 13.71
N LEU A 760 -22.22 18.40 12.63
CA LEU A 760 -22.97 19.52 12.05
C LEU A 760 -24.17 19.02 11.26
N PHE A 761 -23.96 17.92 10.52
CA PHE A 761 -25.01 17.24 9.76
C PHE A 761 -24.74 15.73 9.78
N GLU A 762 -25.77 14.94 9.97
CA GLU A 762 -25.68 13.49 9.91
C GLU A 762 -26.95 12.87 9.37
N ALA A 763 -26.83 11.77 8.60
CA ALA A 763 -27.94 10.94 8.21
C ALA A 763 -27.62 9.47 8.41
N ASP A 764 -28.52 8.73 9.06
CA ASP A 764 -28.37 7.30 9.34
C ASP A 764 -29.58 6.44 8.94
N ALA A 765 -29.42 5.12 9.00
CA ALA A 765 -30.48 4.11 8.81
C ALA A 765 -30.60 3.19 10.00
N ASP A 766 -31.57 3.42 10.87
CA ASP A 766 -32.09 2.51 11.93
C ASP A 766 -31.04 1.66 12.66
N ASN A 767 -29.85 2.06 12.85
CA ASN A 767 -28.89 1.29 13.65
C ASN A 767 -27.43 1.54 13.37
N ALA A 768 -26.83 2.44 13.91
CA ALA A 768 -25.48 2.25 14.28
C ALA A 768 -24.39 3.05 13.54
N TYR A 769 -24.46 3.32 12.26
CA TYR A 769 -23.37 4.10 11.64
C TYR A 769 -23.91 5.17 10.70
N PRO A 770 -23.36 6.41 10.74
CA PRO A 770 -23.80 7.45 9.82
C PRO A 770 -23.57 7.02 8.38
N LEU A 771 -24.61 7.11 7.54
CA LEU A 771 -24.48 6.90 6.11
C LEU A 771 -23.83 8.10 5.44
N THR A 772 -24.01 9.29 6.00
CA THR A 772 -23.28 10.50 5.64
C THR A 772 -23.16 11.42 6.85
N ARG A 773 -22.04 12.14 6.95
CA ARG A 773 -21.78 13.04 8.06
C ARG A 773 -20.78 14.13 7.69
N ILE A 774 -20.92 15.31 8.27
CA ILE A 774 -19.86 16.29 8.40
C ILE A 774 -19.76 16.76 9.85
N GLY A 775 -18.54 16.74 10.40
CA GLY A 775 -18.26 17.17 11.78
C GLY A 775 -17.86 18.63 11.88
N ALA A 776 -17.77 19.13 13.11
CA ALA A 776 -17.30 20.49 13.42
C ALA A 776 -15.82 20.71 13.08
N ASN A 777 -15.07 19.66 12.83
CA ASN A 777 -13.72 19.67 12.27
C ASN A 777 -13.69 19.63 10.72
N LEU A 778 -14.83 19.74 10.09
CA LEU A 778 -15.04 19.69 8.63
C LEU A 778 -14.61 18.36 7.97
N ILE A 779 -14.52 17.29 8.74
CA ILE A 779 -14.33 15.95 8.17
C ILE A 779 -15.69 15.45 7.67
N ALA A 780 -15.82 15.31 6.36
CA ALA A 780 -16.96 14.70 5.70
C ALA A 780 -16.73 13.20 5.51
N ARG A 781 -17.80 12.41 5.71
CA ARG A 781 -17.76 10.94 5.59
C ARG A 781 -18.99 10.40 4.89
N ILE A 782 -18.81 9.27 4.19
CA ILE A 782 -19.90 8.46 3.65
C ILE A 782 -19.62 6.98 3.92
N ASN A 783 -20.68 6.23 4.16
CA ASN A 783 -20.63 4.82 4.47
C ASN A 783 -21.58 3.98 3.62
N ALA A 784 -21.23 2.69 3.47
CA ALA A 784 -22.16 1.63 3.08
C ALA A 784 -21.96 0.42 4.02
N ASN A 785 -23.05 -0.15 4.53
CA ASN A 785 -23.13 -1.38 5.33
C ASN A 785 -22.55 -1.34 6.75
N ALA A 786 -21.36 -0.85 7.01
CA ALA A 786 -20.70 -0.92 8.32
C ALA A 786 -19.64 0.17 8.48
N TYR A 787 -19.19 0.37 9.72
CA TYR A 787 -18.14 1.35 10.03
C TYR A 787 -16.80 1.08 9.32
N SER A 788 -16.48 -0.19 9.06
CA SER A 788 -15.29 -0.57 8.27
C SER A 788 -15.31 -0.08 6.82
N ASP A 789 -16.52 0.28 6.32
CA ASP A 789 -16.70 0.79 4.95
C ASP A 789 -16.72 2.33 4.91
N VAL A 790 -16.24 3.00 5.98
CA VAL A 790 -16.20 4.48 6.06
C VAL A 790 -15.26 5.03 5.01
N GLN A 791 -15.76 6.01 4.30
CA GLN A 791 -15.02 6.82 3.35
C GLN A 791 -15.04 8.27 3.82
N GLY A 792 -13.98 9.04 3.59
CA GLY A 792 -13.98 10.42 4.05
C GLY A 792 -12.91 11.30 3.45
N ALA A 793 -13.25 12.55 3.25
CA ALA A 793 -12.29 13.62 2.98
C ALA A 793 -11.80 14.20 4.31
N LEU A 794 -10.51 14.19 4.50
CA LEU A 794 -9.84 14.76 5.67
C LEU A 794 -9.43 16.21 5.36
N LEU A 795 -9.86 17.14 6.20
CA LEU A 795 -9.41 18.52 6.15
C LEU A 795 -8.37 18.77 7.24
N SER A 796 -7.32 19.47 6.88
CA SER A 796 -6.27 19.88 7.82
C SER A 796 -6.64 21.11 8.65
N THR A 797 -7.77 21.75 8.36
CA THR A 797 -8.18 22.99 9.02
C THR A 797 -9.53 22.80 9.69
N ASN A 798 -9.60 23.07 10.99
CA ASN A 798 -10.87 23.22 11.70
C ASN A 798 -11.63 24.43 11.14
N GLY A 799 -12.94 24.34 11.01
CA GLY A 799 -13.80 25.50 10.78
C GLY A 799 -13.58 26.57 11.85
N GLY A 800 -13.80 27.83 11.51
CA GLY A 800 -13.73 28.93 12.43
C GLY A 800 -14.65 28.71 13.63
N ARG A 801 -14.32 29.30 14.76
CA ARG A 801 -15.17 29.30 15.96
C ARG A 801 -15.74 30.69 16.18
N ASP A 802 -17.00 30.76 16.57
CA ASP A 802 -17.72 32.01 16.83
C ASP A 802 -17.77 32.96 15.62
N THR A 803 -17.74 32.37 14.40
CA THR A 803 -17.85 33.09 13.13
C THR A 803 -18.76 32.35 12.17
N TRP A 804 -19.51 33.08 11.34
CA TRP A 804 -20.30 32.46 10.29
C TRP A 804 -19.45 31.99 9.13
N GLU A 805 -19.61 30.72 8.75
CA GLU A 805 -18.96 30.10 7.62
C GLU A 805 -19.96 29.34 6.76
N HIS A 806 -19.80 29.41 5.45
CA HIS A 806 -20.56 28.61 4.50
C HIS A 806 -19.84 27.29 4.24
N VAL A 807 -20.44 26.19 4.64
CA VAL A 807 -19.88 24.84 4.50
C VAL A 807 -20.72 24.08 3.49
N VAL A 808 -20.05 23.53 2.49
CA VAL A 808 -20.66 22.63 1.50
C VAL A 808 -19.83 21.37 1.41
N TYR A 809 -20.47 20.20 1.45
CA TYR A 809 -19.81 18.99 1.03
C TYR A 809 -20.62 18.31 -0.07
N THR A 810 -19.91 17.75 -1.04
CA THR A 810 -20.48 17.06 -2.20
C THR A 810 -19.96 15.64 -2.24
N VAL A 811 -20.80 14.71 -2.60
CA VAL A 811 -20.50 13.28 -2.66
C VAL A 811 -21.06 12.70 -3.94
N ASP A 812 -20.24 12.00 -4.69
CA ASP A 812 -20.65 11.21 -5.83
C ASP A 812 -19.87 9.87 -5.87
N PRO A 813 -20.06 8.98 -6.85
CA PRO A 813 -19.32 7.73 -6.93
C PRO A 813 -17.81 7.86 -7.12
N GLN A 814 -17.30 9.02 -7.48
CA GLN A 814 -15.89 9.29 -7.68
C GLN A 814 -15.18 9.84 -6.44
N GLY A 815 -15.94 10.37 -5.45
CA GLY A 815 -15.31 10.88 -4.24
C GLY A 815 -16.14 11.86 -3.43
N ILE A 816 -15.44 12.56 -2.54
CA ILE A 816 -15.98 13.59 -1.64
C ILE A 816 -15.20 14.88 -1.83
N LYS A 817 -15.91 16.02 -1.89
CA LYS A 817 -15.28 17.34 -1.84
C LYS A 817 -15.90 18.17 -0.73
N VAL A 818 -15.10 18.98 -0.05
CA VAL A 818 -15.56 19.91 0.98
C VAL A 818 -15.12 21.32 0.60
N TYR A 819 -16.05 22.23 0.69
CA TYR A 819 -15.88 23.65 0.38
C TYR A 819 -16.16 24.50 1.61
N LEU A 820 -15.36 25.53 1.79
CA LEU A 820 -15.52 26.53 2.85
C LEU A 820 -15.56 27.92 2.20
N ASN A 821 -16.64 28.65 2.47
CA ASN A 821 -16.83 30.01 1.93
C ASN A 821 -16.66 30.07 0.40
N GLY A 822 -17.18 29.07 -0.31
CA GLY A 822 -17.15 28.98 -1.76
C GLY A 822 -15.88 28.40 -2.37
N GLU A 823 -14.84 28.15 -1.58
CA GLU A 823 -13.54 27.62 -2.05
C GLU A 823 -13.37 26.14 -1.64
N LEU A 824 -12.78 25.33 -2.54
CA LEU A 824 -12.45 23.93 -2.27
C LEU A 824 -11.33 23.84 -1.23
N VAL A 825 -11.57 23.16 -0.11
CA VAL A 825 -10.61 23.02 0.99
C VAL A 825 -10.21 21.58 1.29
N GLY A 826 -10.93 20.60 0.73
CA GLY A 826 -10.59 19.18 0.84
C GLY A 826 -11.25 18.35 -0.24
N GLU A 827 -10.50 17.33 -0.72
CA GLU A 827 -10.97 16.39 -1.74
C GLU A 827 -10.39 15.00 -1.46
N GLU A 828 -11.21 13.96 -1.60
CA GLU A 828 -10.78 12.57 -1.64
C GLU A 828 -11.39 11.90 -2.86
N THR A 829 -10.54 11.45 -3.78
CA THR A 829 -10.95 10.65 -4.94
C THR A 829 -10.95 9.19 -4.55
N LYS A 830 -12.12 8.54 -4.62
CA LYS A 830 -12.30 7.14 -4.24
C LYS A 830 -13.54 6.55 -4.88
N ASP A 831 -13.53 5.25 -5.22
CA ASP A 831 -14.74 4.57 -5.68
C ASP A 831 -15.76 4.41 -4.54
N LEU A 832 -16.82 5.22 -4.59
CA LEU A 832 -17.94 5.22 -3.65
C LEU A 832 -19.20 4.58 -4.24
N THR A 833 -19.09 3.86 -5.35
CA THR A 833 -20.23 3.27 -6.07
C THR A 833 -21.15 2.44 -5.16
N ASP A 834 -20.58 1.69 -4.21
CA ASP A 834 -21.34 0.86 -3.28
C ASP A 834 -22.24 1.68 -2.33
N CYS A 835 -21.87 2.92 -2.00
CA CYS A 835 -22.67 3.81 -1.16
C CYS A 835 -24.00 4.23 -1.83
N PHE A 836 -24.08 4.07 -3.16
CA PHE A 836 -25.25 4.43 -3.97
C PHE A 836 -26.05 3.22 -4.49
N ARG A 837 -25.61 1.98 -4.21
CA ARG A 837 -26.26 0.76 -4.70
C ARG A 837 -27.49 0.39 -3.85
N LYS A 838 -28.61 0.05 -4.52
CA LYS A 838 -29.86 -0.33 -3.86
C LYS A 838 -29.82 -1.64 -3.06
N ASN A 839 -28.86 -2.53 -3.38
CA ASN A 839 -28.67 -3.81 -2.70
C ASN A 839 -27.72 -3.73 -1.49
N LYS A 840 -27.22 -2.56 -1.18
CA LYS A 840 -26.38 -2.23 -0.04
C LYS A 840 -27.13 -1.26 0.88
N THR A 841 -26.75 -1.20 2.15
CA THR A 841 -27.23 -0.14 3.03
C THR A 841 -26.43 1.12 2.68
N GLY A 842 -26.97 1.91 1.76
CA GLY A 842 -26.38 3.15 1.29
C GLY A 842 -27.25 4.36 1.63
N ILE A 843 -26.81 5.54 1.20
CA ILE A 843 -27.41 6.83 1.55
C ILE A 843 -28.94 6.91 1.26
N SER A 844 -29.43 6.26 0.21
CA SER A 844 -30.89 6.23 -0.11
C SER A 844 -31.75 5.52 0.92
N GLN A 845 -31.16 4.89 1.92
CA GLN A 845 -31.85 4.21 3.03
C GLN A 845 -31.79 5.02 4.33
N ALA A 846 -31.18 6.19 4.32
CA ALA A 846 -31.19 7.10 5.47
C ALA A 846 -32.64 7.45 5.87
N LYS A 847 -32.92 7.45 7.16
CA LYS A 847 -34.28 7.74 7.73
C LYS A 847 -34.21 8.77 8.84
N ASP A 848 -33.11 8.79 9.60
CA ASP A 848 -32.87 9.80 10.59
C ASP A 848 -31.83 10.78 10.02
N VAL A 849 -32.32 12.00 9.74
CA VAL A 849 -31.52 13.08 9.15
C VAL A 849 -31.51 14.23 10.14
N MET A 850 -30.34 14.62 10.61
CA MET A 850 -30.15 15.51 11.75
C MET A 850 -29.17 16.65 11.43
N VAL A 851 -29.49 17.83 11.95
CA VAL A 851 -28.56 18.99 11.97
C VAL A 851 -28.23 19.32 13.41
N GLY A 852 -26.92 19.34 13.71
CA GLY A 852 -26.40 19.62 15.05
C GLY A 852 -26.42 18.44 16.01
N SER A 853 -26.64 17.22 15.51
CA SER A 853 -26.64 15.99 16.31
C SER A 853 -26.16 14.80 15.49
N GLY A 854 -25.65 13.79 16.19
CA GLY A 854 -25.25 12.49 15.65
C GLY A 854 -25.66 11.33 16.54
N ALA A 855 -25.75 10.11 16.01
CA ALA A 855 -26.47 9.01 16.64
C ALA A 855 -25.61 7.99 17.39
N ILE A 856 -24.26 7.96 17.26
CA ILE A 856 -23.52 6.73 17.52
C ILE A 856 -22.61 6.75 18.75
N TRP A 857 -21.77 7.76 18.94
CA TRP A 857 -20.70 7.69 19.94
C TRP A 857 -21.03 8.34 21.28
N GLY A 858 -22.20 8.97 21.43
CA GLY A 858 -22.73 9.39 22.74
C GLY A 858 -22.32 10.79 23.21
N ASP A 859 -21.58 11.55 22.38
CA ASP A 859 -21.12 12.93 22.67
C ASP A 859 -21.07 13.80 21.41
N GLU A 860 -21.92 13.50 20.45
CA GLU A 860 -21.86 14.06 19.10
C GLU A 860 -22.76 15.28 18.88
N ASP A 861 -23.63 15.59 19.82
CA ASP A 861 -24.43 16.80 19.75
C ASP A 861 -23.53 18.04 19.83
N VAL A 862 -23.76 19.05 18.98
CA VAL A 862 -23.07 20.33 19.14
C VAL A 862 -23.39 20.93 20.48
N ARG A 863 -22.41 21.45 21.22
CA ARG A 863 -22.64 22.14 22.48
C ARG A 863 -23.29 23.48 22.28
N SER A 864 -22.78 24.26 21.35
CA SER A 864 -23.39 25.49 20.89
C SER A 864 -23.11 25.69 19.40
N ALA A 865 -24.12 25.92 18.62
CA ALA A 865 -23.99 26.29 17.22
C ALA A 865 -25.24 27.02 16.73
N GLN A 866 -25.07 27.88 15.74
CA GLN A 866 -26.16 28.47 14.96
C GLN A 866 -26.06 28.01 13.52
N PHE A 867 -27.20 27.75 12.90
CA PHE A 867 -27.29 27.30 11.51
C PHE A 867 -28.30 28.17 10.74
N ASP A 868 -28.01 28.35 9.44
CA ASP A 868 -28.88 29.02 8.53
C ASP A 868 -28.75 28.44 7.13
N ASP A 869 -29.78 28.63 6.30
CA ASP A 869 -29.76 28.16 4.90
C ASP A 869 -29.34 26.70 4.75
N VAL A 870 -29.84 25.79 5.60
CA VAL A 870 -29.56 24.35 5.49
C VAL A 870 -30.25 23.77 4.26
N LYS A 871 -29.48 23.34 3.27
CA LYS A 871 -29.97 22.88 1.96
C LYS A 871 -29.38 21.51 1.59
N VAL A 872 -30.22 20.62 1.09
CA VAL A 872 -29.81 19.30 0.56
C VAL A 872 -30.17 19.27 -0.92
N TYR A 873 -29.17 18.95 -1.75
CA TYR A 873 -29.30 18.86 -3.20
C TYR A 873 -29.17 17.42 -3.69
N PHE A 874 -29.96 17.07 -4.70
CA PHE A 874 -29.67 15.97 -5.58
C PHE A 874 -28.53 16.38 -6.52
N GLY A 875 -27.52 15.49 -6.71
CA GLY A 875 -26.33 15.74 -7.52
C GLY A 875 -25.20 16.41 -6.74
N ALA A 876 -23.99 16.03 -7.04
CA ALA A 876 -22.82 16.72 -6.55
C ALA A 876 -22.73 18.08 -7.22
N LEU A 877 -22.79 19.16 -6.45
CA LEU A 877 -22.64 20.53 -6.95
C LEU A 877 -21.23 20.73 -7.48
N THR A 878 -21.11 21.42 -8.62
CA THR A 878 -19.83 21.84 -9.18
C THR A 878 -19.21 22.98 -8.36
N ALA A 879 -17.90 23.21 -8.49
CA ALA A 879 -17.23 24.31 -7.81
C ALA A 879 -17.87 25.67 -8.13
N THR A 880 -18.33 25.87 -9.38
CA THR A 880 -19.03 27.07 -9.82
C THR A 880 -20.36 27.24 -9.10
N GLU A 881 -21.18 26.18 -9.03
CA GLU A 881 -22.49 26.23 -8.32
C GLU A 881 -22.32 26.47 -6.82
N VAL A 882 -21.28 25.90 -6.20
CA VAL A 882 -20.96 26.16 -4.78
C VAL A 882 -20.55 27.60 -4.55
N LYS A 883 -19.78 28.17 -5.45
CA LYS A 883 -19.38 29.58 -5.39
C LYS A 883 -20.55 30.51 -5.57
N GLU A 884 -21.42 30.25 -6.53
CA GLU A 884 -22.68 31.00 -6.74
C GLU A 884 -23.57 30.94 -5.50
N LEU A 885 -23.74 29.77 -4.88
CA LEU A 885 -24.47 29.62 -3.62
C LEU A 885 -23.90 30.48 -2.49
N TYR A 886 -22.60 30.57 -2.38
CA TYR A 886 -21.93 31.40 -1.40
C TYR A 886 -22.15 32.88 -1.68
N GLU A 887 -22.00 33.31 -2.94
CA GLU A 887 -22.17 34.73 -3.36
C GLU A 887 -23.62 35.19 -3.28
N ASP A 888 -24.60 34.35 -3.58
CA ASP A 888 -26.06 34.69 -3.53
C ASP A 888 -26.61 34.79 -2.10
N CYS A 889 -25.89 34.19 -1.12
CA CYS A 889 -26.33 34.19 0.28
C CYS A 889 -25.62 35.26 1.16
N TYR A 890 -24.92 36.21 0.53
CA TYR A 890 -24.22 37.31 1.23
C TYR A 890 -25.13 38.53 1.38
#